data_ce415d803b9fcaedcc57af7fa37cffa5
#
_entry.id   ce415d803b9fcaedcc57af7fa37cffa5
#
_cell.length_a   1.000
_cell.length_b   1.000
_cell.length_c   1.000
_cell.angle_alpha   90.00
_cell.angle_beta   90.00
_cell.angle_gamma   90.00
#
_symmetry.space_group_name_H-M   'P 1'
#
loop_
_entity.id
_entity.type
_entity.pdbx_description
1 polymer ?
#
loop_
_entity_poly.entity_id
_entity_poly.type
_entity_poly.pdbx_seq_one_letter_code
_entity_poly.pdbx_strand_id
1 'polypeptide(L)'
;MKEIDKKIINNIRGLSIDMINKASSGHPGIALGAAPILYTLFSKFLKINRKNPNWISRDRFILSAGHGSSLLYSLLFYLGYLNLEDLKNFRNLNSKTPGHPEIETLGVEMSTGPLGQGIASSVGFAIAEKYLSNYFNDDVINYKTYCLVGDGDLEEGVAQEAMSIAGNLSLNNLIVLYDSNEITLDGSLYNSCIDNIELKVKSMNWNYIFVKDGENILEIENAIKEAKRSDKPVLIEIRTVIGKYSLLQGTHKVHGAPLSIEDIEQLKEKLELRNQEFSVSQETIDEFQKMVDEKNQYLYDNWLKKVDILDDKLKIDLDNYINKNYDLNFEGLNGEDEAVRVANNKVLNLIAKENPFIIGGSADLRESTKASITDSGYFNKDNYKNRNIAYGIREHAMGAISNGLALSGLVPFASTFLSFSDYLKPSIRLSALMNQFIIYIFTHDSITVGEDGPTHQPVEQLVALRSIPNLDVYRPSDMNELIGCYKSMFKRRKASCLIASRNKTKLKNETQIKLVEKGGYILKETKEVDFVIISSGEELDLASDIFDDLSFKGYNLRLVSMPSLNIFKEQSEEYQKKILTDKEKFVIEFSSSMSWTSLTEEKHIFSVNSFGKSGKVKDILEYFNLTHDTIEKEILKMLNER
;
A
#
# COMPACT_ATOMS: atom_id res chain seq x y z
N MET A 1 8.68 -37.88 -10.26
CA MET A 1 9.58 -36.94 -9.54
C MET A 1 10.98 -37.55 -9.53
N LYS A 2 12.02 -36.76 -9.87
CA LYS A 2 13.41 -37.21 -9.75
C LYS A 2 13.78 -37.28 -8.27
N GLU A 3 14.76 -38.13 -7.93
CA GLU A 3 15.22 -38.30 -6.55
C GLU A 3 15.73 -36.96 -5.93
N ILE A 4 16.42 -36.17 -6.73
CA ILE A 4 16.94 -34.86 -6.29
C ILE A 4 15.81 -33.86 -6.00
N ASP A 5 14.71 -33.86 -6.80
CA ASP A 5 13.56 -33.02 -6.54
C ASP A 5 12.95 -33.35 -5.17
N LYS A 6 12.78 -34.66 -4.87
CA LYS A 6 12.27 -35.14 -3.58
C LYS A 6 13.14 -34.67 -2.42
N LYS A 7 14.47 -34.83 -2.54
CA LYS A 7 15.43 -34.41 -1.50
C LYS A 7 15.35 -32.91 -1.23
N ILE A 8 15.26 -32.08 -2.28
CA ILE A 8 15.18 -30.62 -2.12
C ILE A 8 13.87 -30.23 -1.43
N ILE A 9 12.73 -30.78 -1.86
CA ILE A 9 11.41 -30.51 -1.26
C ILE A 9 11.42 -30.92 0.22
N ASN A 10 11.97 -32.09 0.55
CA ASN A 10 12.05 -32.56 1.91
C ASN A 10 12.94 -31.65 2.78
N ASN A 11 14.08 -31.20 2.26
CA ASN A 11 14.94 -30.24 2.96
C ASN A 11 14.24 -28.90 3.19
N ILE A 12 13.47 -28.38 2.21
CA ILE A 12 12.68 -27.16 2.36
C ILE A 12 11.68 -27.32 3.51
N ARG A 13 10.96 -28.45 3.57
CA ARG A 13 10.05 -28.79 4.66
C ARG A 13 10.79 -28.83 6.01
N GLY A 14 11.93 -29.54 6.05
CA GLY A 14 12.75 -29.68 7.24
C GLY A 14 13.25 -28.35 7.80
N LEU A 15 13.83 -27.50 6.94
CA LEU A 15 14.28 -26.15 7.32
C LEU A 15 13.13 -25.28 7.84
N SER A 16 11.96 -25.37 7.19
CA SER A 16 10.78 -24.61 7.63
C SER A 16 10.33 -24.99 9.04
N ILE A 17 10.33 -26.30 9.35
CA ILE A 17 9.95 -26.81 10.67
C ILE A 17 11.03 -26.48 11.70
N ASP A 18 12.31 -26.62 11.37
CA ASP A 18 13.41 -26.27 12.26
C ASP A 18 13.38 -24.78 12.68
N MET A 19 13.05 -23.88 11.73
CA MET A 19 12.83 -22.45 12.04
C MET A 19 11.70 -22.25 13.04
N ILE A 20 10.52 -22.84 12.77
CA ILE A 20 9.32 -22.70 13.59
C ILE A 20 9.55 -23.22 15.01
N ASN A 21 10.17 -24.38 15.12
CA ASN A 21 10.38 -25.00 16.41
C ASN A 21 11.44 -24.28 17.24
N LYS A 22 12.55 -23.86 16.62
CA LYS A 22 13.55 -23.06 17.30
C LYS A 22 12.98 -21.75 17.84
N ALA A 23 12.11 -21.10 17.04
CA ALA A 23 11.42 -19.89 17.47
C ALA A 23 10.27 -20.16 18.45
N SER A 24 9.88 -21.41 18.66
CA SER A 24 8.68 -21.82 19.40
C SER A 24 7.42 -21.06 18.92
N SER A 25 7.38 -20.70 17.65
CA SER A 25 6.31 -19.87 17.07
C SER A 25 6.34 -19.95 15.53
N GLY A 26 5.18 -20.16 14.90
CA GLY A 26 5.04 -20.17 13.44
C GLY A 26 3.92 -21.10 12.96
N HIS A 27 3.83 -21.26 11.65
CA HIS A 27 2.75 -21.96 10.97
C HIS A 27 3.30 -23.14 10.15
N PRO A 28 3.41 -24.34 10.74
CA PRO A 28 3.98 -25.50 10.04
C PRO A 28 3.07 -26.05 8.93
N GLY A 29 1.76 -25.84 9.04
CA GLY A 29 0.77 -26.46 8.17
C GLY A 29 0.96 -26.18 6.69
N ILE A 30 1.01 -24.92 6.31
CA ILE A 30 1.23 -24.49 4.93
C ILE A 30 2.65 -24.82 4.45
N ALA A 31 3.66 -24.72 5.34
CA ALA A 31 5.04 -25.01 4.98
C ALA A 31 5.23 -26.49 4.55
N LEU A 32 4.51 -27.40 5.19
CA LEU A 32 4.53 -28.82 4.85
C LEU A 32 3.66 -29.13 3.63
N GLY A 33 2.48 -28.48 3.49
CA GLY A 33 1.53 -28.73 2.40
C GLY A 33 1.98 -28.14 1.07
N ALA A 34 2.38 -26.86 1.04
CA ALA A 34 2.63 -26.11 -0.18
C ALA A 34 4.08 -26.17 -0.69
N ALA A 35 5.01 -26.89 -0.01
CA ALA A 35 6.41 -26.98 -0.41
C ALA A 35 6.62 -27.42 -1.87
N PRO A 36 5.93 -28.47 -2.40
CA PRO A 36 6.10 -28.87 -3.80
C PRO A 36 5.63 -27.80 -4.79
N ILE A 37 4.62 -27.01 -4.44
CA ILE A 37 4.09 -25.92 -5.27
C ILE A 37 5.18 -24.87 -5.49
N LEU A 38 5.74 -24.35 -4.39
CA LEU A 38 6.75 -23.31 -4.47
C LEU A 38 8.09 -23.84 -4.99
N TYR A 39 8.49 -25.07 -4.64
CA TYR A 39 9.66 -25.71 -5.25
C TYR A 39 9.53 -25.72 -6.77
N THR A 40 8.38 -26.16 -7.30
CA THR A 40 8.15 -26.24 -8.74
C THR A 40 8.19 -24.88 -9.40
N LEU A 41 7.55 -23.87 -8.79
CA LEU A 41 7.57 -22.51 -9.29
C LEU A 41 9.00 -21.93 -9.36
N PHE A 42 9.73 -21.97 -8.24
CA PHE A 42 11.04 -21.32 -8.12
C PHE A 42 12.11 -22.02 -8.96
N SER A 43 12.17 -23.37 -8.93
CA SER A 43 13.20 -24.11 -9.66
C SER A 43 12.97 -24.12 -11.17
N LYS A 44 11.69 -24.15 -11.63
CA LYS A 44 11.39 -24.45 -13.05
C LYS A 44 10.78 -23.29 -13.84
N PHE A 45 10.11 -22.34 -13.18
CA PHE A 45 9.34 -21.30 -13.91
C PHE A 45 9.76 -19.88 -13.62
N LEU A 46 9.99 -19.52 -12.37
CA LEU A 46 10.22 -18.13 -11.96
C LEU A 46 11.44 -17.53 -12.69
N LYS A 47 11.21 -16.45 -13.45
CA LYS A 47 12.26 -15.73 -14.17
C LYS A 47 12.92 -14.73 -13.22
N ILE A 48 14.09 -15.06 -12.69
CA ILE A 48 14.88 -14.26 -11.77
C ILE A 48 16.36 -14.36 -12.09
N ASN A 49 17.16 -13.40 -11.64
CA ASN A 49 18.62 -13.52 -11.68
C ASN A 49 19.17 -13.46 -10.25
N ARG A 50 19.76 -14.55 -9.76
CA ARG A 50 20.26 -14.65 -8.38
C ARG A 50 21.36 -13.63 -8.06
N LYS A 51 22.16 -13.24 -9.06
CA LYS A 51 23.24 -12.26 -8.93
C LYS A 51 22.73 -10.82 -9.05
N ASN A 52 21.57 -10.62 -9.69
CA ASN A 52 20.91 -9.33 -9.89
C ASN A 52 19.45 -9.40 -9.41
N PRO A 53 19.20 -9.53 -8.10
CA PRO A 53 17.86 -9.76 -7.56
C PRO A 53 16.89 -8.61 -7.83
N ASN A 54 17.39 -7.42 -8.14
CA ASN A 54 16.59 -6.24 -8.46
C ASN A 54 16.36 -6.05 -9.98
N TRP A 55 16.64 -7.08 -10.79
CA TRP A 55 16.35 -7.04 -12.22
C TRP A 55 14.90 -6.62 -12.48
N ILE A 56 14.68 -5.52 -13.19
CA ILE A 56 13.36 -4.91 -13.35
C ILE A 56 12.36 -5.79 -14.10
N SER A 57 12.83 -6.62 -15.05
CA SER A 57 12.01 -7.55 -15.83
C SER A 57 11.90 -8.95 -15.21
N ARG A 58 12.35 -9.14 -13.95
CA ARG A 58 12.15 -10.42 -13.25
C ARG A 58 10.68 -10.67 -12.98
N ASP A 59 10.26 -11.93 -12.93
CA ASP A 59 8.93 -12.30 -12.43
C ASP A 59 8.77 -11.87 -10.97
N ARG A 60 7.54 -11.63 -10.55
CA ARG A 60 7.18 -11.29 -9.18
C ARG A 60 6.52 -12.48 -8.50
N PHE A 61 6.95 -12.78 -7.30
CA PHE A 61 6.30 -13.76 -6.45
C PHE A 61 5.80 -13.12 -5.16
N ILE A 62 4.51 -13.22 -4.91
CA ILE A 62 3.86 -12.70 -3.70
C ILE A 62 3.33 -13.86 -2.88
N LEU A 63 3.78 -13.98 -1.64
CA LEU A 63 3.20 -14.89 -0.66
C LEU A 63 2.06 -14.17 0.06
N SER A 64 0.82 -14.27 -0.48
CA SER A 64 -0.36 -13.64 0.12
C SER A 64 -0.70 -14.30 1.46
N ALA A 65 -0.64 -15.62 1.53
CA ALA A 65 -0.70 -16.40 2.76
C ALA A 65 0.59 -16.19 3.59
N GLY A 66 0.79 -14.96 4.08
CA GLY A 66 2.05 -14.51 4.71
C GLY A 66 2.51 -15.33 5.92
N HIS A 67 1.60 -16.07 6.55
CA HIS A 67 1.91 -17.02 7.61
C HIS A 67 2.82 -18.18 7.14
N GLY A 68 2.89 -18.45 5.83
CA GLY A 68 3.84 -19.38 5.21
C GLY A 68 5.28 -18.86 5.09
N SER A 69 5.67 -17.85 5.83
CA SER A 69 6.98 -17.18 5.74
C SER A 69 8.18 -18.12 5.84
N SER A 70 8.14 -19.13 6.72
CA SER A 70 9.23 -20.10 6.87
C SER A 70 9.49 -20.91 5.59
N LEU A 71 8.43 -21.22 4.83
CA LEU A 71 8.54 -21.87 3.51
C LEU A 71 9.25 -20.93 2.51
N LEU A 72 8.85 -19.67 2.46
CA LEU A 72 9.50 -18.69 1.59
C LEU A 72 10.98 -18.50 1.96
N TYR A 73 11.31 -18.36 3.25
CA TYR A 73 12.70 -18.18 3.68
C TYR A 73 13.58 -19.40 3.39
N SER A 74 13.01 -20.60 3.46
CA SER A 74 13.74 -21.81 3.03
C SER A 74 14.10 -21.76 1.53
N LEU A 75 13.21 -21.24 0.68
CA LEU A 75 13.49 -21.04 -0.74
C LEU A 75 14.48 -19.91 -1.00
N LEU A 76 14.38 -18.79 -0.26
CA LEU A 76 15.35 -17.70 -0.35
C LEU A 76 16.75 -18.12 0.09
N PHE A 77 16.85 -19.02 1.06
CA PHE A 77 18.10 -19.68 1.42
C PHE A 77 18.64 -20.51 0.23
N TYR A 78 17.83 -21.33 -0.40
CA TYR A 78 18.23 -22.11 -1.58
C TYR A 78 18.66 -21.23 -2.76
N LEU A 79 18.07 -20.05 -2.91
CA LEU A 79 18.51 -19.03 -3.88
C LEU A 79 19.84 -18.36 -3.49
N GLY A 80 20.30 -18.50 -2.24
CA GLY A 80 21.48 -17.83 -1.73
C GLY A 80 21.24 -16.37 -1.29
N TYR A 81 19.98 -15.96 -1.10
CA TYR A 81 19.63 -14.63 -0.59
C TYR A 81 19.69 -14.56 0.93
N LEU A 82 19.50 -15.70 1.59
CA LEU A 82 19.65 -15.88 3.03
C LEU A 82 20.72 -16.94 3.28
N ASN A 83 21.35 -16.91 4.44
CA ASN A 83 22.24 -17.94 4.92
C ASN A 83 21.60 -18.74 6.07
N LEU A 84 22.26 -19.82 6.51
CA LEU A 84 21.70 -20.70 7.52
C LEU A 84 21.52 -20.01 8.88
N GLU A 85 22.38 -19.04 9.21
CA GLU A 85 22.26 -18.26 10.44
C GLU A 85 21.07 -17.31 10.41
N ASP A 86 20.74 -16.74 9.24
CA ASP A 86 19.51 -15.97 9.05
C ASP A 86 18.27 -16.83 9.37
N LEU A 87 18.25 -18.11 8.91
CA LEU A 87 17.14 -19.02 9.19
C LEU A 87 17.03 -19.36 10.68
N LYS A 88 18.17 -19.57 11.36
CA LYS A 88 18.19 -19.84 12.80
C LYS A 88 17.69 -18.68 13.66
N ASN A 89 17.67 -17.48 13.10
CA ASN A 89 17.18 -16.26 13.74
C ASN A 89 15.72 -15.92 13.37
N PHE A 90 14.97 -16.89 12.84
CA PHE A 90 13.56 -16.71 12.50
C PHE A 90 12.76 -16.12 13.67
N ARG A 91 12.00 -15.06 13.40
CA ARG A 91 11.19 -14.30 14.38
C ARG A 91 11.97 -13.60 15.49
N ASN A 92 13.28 -13.53 15.43
CA ASN A 92 14.07 -12.74 16.37
C ASN A 92 14.00 -11.25 16.02
N LEU A 93 14.18 -10.40 17.02
CA LEU A 93 14.23 -8.96 16.83
C LEU A 93 15.32 -8.57 15.82
N ASN A 94 14.98 -7.73 14.84
CA ASN A 94 15.88 -7.27 13.77
C ASN A 94 16.46 -8.39 12.89
N SER A 95 15.84 -9.57 12.86
CA SER A 95 16.28 -10.64 11.97
C SER A 95 15.85 -10.35 10.51
N LYS A 96 16.57 -10.97 9.56
CA LYS A 96 16.18 -10.96 8.14
C LYS A 96 15.05 -11.95 7.83
N THR A 97 14.55 -12.67 8.81
CA THR A 97 13.50 -13.67 8.71
C THR A 97 12.38 -13.36 9.71
N PRO A 98 11.68 -12.22 9.55
CA PRO A 98 10.58 -11.84 10.43
C PRO A 98 9.41 -12.84 10.36
N GLY A 99 8.45 -12.70 11.28
CA GLY A 99 7.33 -13.63 11.42
C GLY A 99 6.43 -13.78 10.20
N HIS A 100 6.29 -12.71 9.44
CA HIS A 100 5.64 -12.65 8.14
C HIS A 100 6.59 -11.97 7.16
N PRO A 101 6.44 -12.16 5.83
CA PRO A 101 7.34 -11.54 4.86
C PRO A 101 7.34 -10.01 4.98
N GLU A 102 8.54 -9.41 4.98
CA GLU A 102 8.76 -7.97 4.96
C GLU A 102 9.71 -7.60 3.81
N ILE A 103 9.47 -6.47 3.16
CA ILE A 103 10.20 -6.05 1.93
C ILE A 103 11.69 -5.80 2.14
N GLU A 104 12.13 -5.64 3.39
CA GLU A 104 13.53 -5.51 3.78
C GLU A 104 14.31 -6.83 3.60
N THR A 105 13.62 -7.96 3.53
CA THR A 105 14.22 -9.26 3.24
C THR A 105 14.45 -9.41 1.75
N LEU A 106 15.69 -9.60 1.34
CA LEU A 106 16.06 -9.75 -0.08
C LEU A 106 15.25 -10.89 -0.75
N GLY A 107 14.57 -10.57 -1.84
CA GLY A 107 13.73 -11.51 -2.58
C GLY A 107 12.26 -11.52 -2.14
N VAL A 108 11.88 -10.74 -1.15
CA VAL A 108 10.48 -10.48 -0.78
C VAL A 108 9.97 -9.28 -1.57
N GLU A 109 8.90 -9.46 -2.34
CA GLU A 109 8.34 -8.43 -3.22
C GLU A 109 7.35 -7.52 -2.49
N MET A 110 6.75 -7.98 -1.38
CA MET A 110 5.74 -7.26 -0.61
C MET A 110 5.69 -7.76 0.84
N SER A 111 5.52 -6.85 1.78
CA SER A 111 5.17 -7.22 3.16
C SER A 111 3.73 -7.72 3.21
N THR A 112 3.54 -8.95 3.71
CA THR A 112 2.24 -9.61 3.83
C THR A 112 1.99 -10.07 5.27
N GLY A 113 0.83 -10.65 5.54
CA GLY A 113 0.38 -11.07 6.86
C GLY A 113 -1.12 -10.85 7.02
N PRO A 114 -1.65 -9.63 6.81
CA PRO A 114 -3.09 -9.44 6.65
C PRO A 114 -3.56 -10.13 5.37
N LEU A 115 -4.45 -11.14 5.52
CA LEU A 115 -4.95 -11.94 4.41
C LEU A 115 -5.66 -11.08 3.36
N GLY A 116 -5.65 -11.52 2.11
CA GLY A 116 -6.24 -10.82 0.97
C GLY A 116 -5.42 -9.64 0.44
N GLN A 117 -4.53 -9.03 1.23
CA GLN A 117 -3.72 -7.89 0.79
C GLN A 117 -2.69 -8.28 -0.29
N GLY A 118 -2.09 -9.46 -0.17
CA GLY A 118 -1.09 -9.96 -1.11
C GLY A 118 -1.67 -10.20 -2.50
N ILE A 119 -2.80 -10.93 -2.59
CA ILE A 119 -3.46 -11.16 -3.87
C ILE A 119 -3.98 -9.86 -4.49
N ALA A 120 -4.54 -8.96 -3.68
CA ALA A 120 -5.02 -7.67 -4.17
C ALA A 120 -3.87 -6.80 -4.71
N SER A 121 -2.72 -6.76 -4.03
CA SER A 121 -1.53 -6.06 -4.52
C SER A 121 -0.91 -6.73 -5.75
N SER A 122 -1.04 -8.06 -5.89
CA SER A 122 -0.60 -8.80 -7.08
C SER A 122 -1.28 -8.30 -8.36
N VAL A 123 -2.52 -7.83 -8.26
CA VAL A 123 -3.23 -7.17 -9.37
C VAL A 123 -2.50 -5.87 -9.76
N GLY A 124 -2.01 -5.10 -8.79
CA GLY A 124 -1.21 -3.91 -9.03
C GLY A 124 0.11 -4.20 -9.75
N PHE A 125 0.83 -5.26 -9.37
CA PHE A 125 2.02 -5.72 -10.08
C PHE A 125 1.70 -6.11 -11.53
N ALA A 126 0.58 -6.79 -11.76
CA ALA A 126 0.15 -7.18 -13.09
C ALA A 126 -0.26 -5.98 -13.97
N ILE A 127 -0.95 -4.98 -13.40
CA ILE A 127 -1.26 -3.71 -14.07
C ILE A 127 0.03 -2.97 -14.44
N ALA A 128 0.98 -2.90 -13.50
CA ALA A 128 2.27 -2.24 -13.73
C ALA A 128 3.03 -2.85 -14.90
N GLU A 129 3.10 -4.18 -14.98
CA GLU A 129 3.74 -4.85 -16.12
C GLU A 129 3.06 -4.50 -17.43
N LYS A 130 1.71 -4.56 -17.49
CA LYS A 130 0.96 -4.21 -18.70
C LYS A 130 1.20 -2.77 -19.15
N TYR A 131 1.25 -1.83 -18.20
CA TYR A 131 1.57 -0.45 -18.51
C TYR A 131 3.00 -0.29 -19.01
N LEU A 132 3.98 -0.82 -18.26
CA LEU A 132 5.41 -0.65 -18.54
C LEU A 132 5.85 -1.38 -19.82
N SER A 133 5.30 -2.57 -20.10
CA SER A 133 5.58 -3.28 -21.35
C SER A 133 5.03 -2.54 -22.56
N ASN A 134 3.87 -1.88 -22.43
CA ASN A 134 3.35 -1.03 -23.49
C ASN A 134 4.09 0.31 -23.63
N TYR A 135 4.79 0.77 -22.59
CA TYR A 135 5.61 1.98 -22.62
C TYR A 135 7.02 1.72 -23.18
N PHE A 136 7.75 0.74 -22.62
CA PHE A 136 9.13 0.39 -22.98
C PHE A 136 9.27 -0.68 -24.04
N ASN A 137 8.23 -1.40 -24.37
CA ASN A 137 8.07 -2.64 -25.14
C ASN A 137 8.31 -3.94 -24.33
N ASP A 138 7.79 -5.07 -24.85
CA ASP A 138 7.85 -6.39 -24.21
C ASP A 138 9.27 -6.97 -24.10
N ASP A 139 10.23 -6.46 -24.84
CA ASP A 139 11.62 -6.90 -24.77
C ASP A 139 12.30 -6.37 -23.49
N VAL A 140 11.84 -5.24 -22.96
CA VAL A 140 12.43 -4.56 -21.80
C VAL A 140 11.69 -4.92 -20.51
N ILE A 141 10.36 -4.83 -20.54
CA ILE A 141 9.52 -5.20 -19.40
C ILE A 141 8.55 -6.29 -19.85
N ASN A 142 8.74 -7.48 -19.30
CA ASN A 142 7.88 -8.63 -19.57
C ASN A 142 8.01 -9.62 -18.43
N TYR A 143 7.15 -9.49 -17.42
CA TYR A 143 7.16 -10.41 -16.29
C TYR A 143 5.78 -10.98 -15.99
N LYS A 144 5.75 -12.14 -15.38
CA LYS A 144 4.55 -12.70 -14.77
C LYS A 144 4.53 -12.37 -13.28
N THR A 145 3.34 -12.21 -12.77
CA THR A 145 3.09 -12.09 -11.33
C THR A 145 2.48 -13.39 -10.84
N TYR A 146 3.15 -14.05 -9.92
CA TYR A 146 2.68 -15.27 -9.26
C TYR A 146 2.30 -14.92 -7.82
N CYS A 147 1.16 -15.43 -7.36
CA CYS A 147 0.69 -15.22 -6.01
C CYS A 147 0.27 -16.54 -5.38
N LEU A 148 0.81 -16.91 -4.21
CA LEU A 148 0.32 -18.04 -3.43
C LEU A 148 -0.72 -17.54 -2.42
N VAL A 149 -1.92 -18.11 -2.49
CA VAL A 149 -3.05 -17.83 -1.60
C VAL A 149 -3.48 -19.09 -0.86
N GLY A 150 -4.07 -18.93 0.32
CA GLY A 150 -4.81 -19.97 1.03
C GLY A 150 -6.31 -19.70 1.00
N ASP A 151 -7.08 -20.57 1.65
CA ASP A 151 -8.54 -20.47 1.78
C ASP A 151 -8.96 -19.10 2.35
N GLY A 152 -8.33 -18.65 3.44
CA GLY A 152 -8.66 -17.37 4.08
C GLY A 152 -8.35 -16.13 3.24
N ASP A 153 -7.33 -16.18 2.35
CA ASP A 153 -7.11 -15.08 1.40
C ASP A 153 -8.30 -14.88 0.47
N LEU A 154 -8.93 -15.99 0.04
CA LEU A 154 -10.06 -15.96 -0.89
C LEU A 154 -11.39 -15.64 -0.20
N GLU A 155 -11.50 -15.75 1.13
CA GLU A 155 -12.65 -15.27 1.89
C GLU A 155 -12.64 -13.74 2.06
N GLU A 156 -11.47 -13.11 2.05
CA GLU A 156 -11.34 -11.67 2.25
C GLU A 156 -12.02 -10.85 1.13
N GLY A 157 -12.80 -9.83 1.54
CA GLY A 157 -13.51 -8.95 0.60
C GLY A 157 -12.58 -8.23 -0.36
N VAL A 158 -11.40 -7.79 0.09
CA VAL A 158 -10.41 -7.11 -0.75
C VAL A 158 -9.89 -7.99 -1.87
N ALA A 159 -9.78 -9.31 -1.64
CA ALA A 159 -9.41 -10.27 -2.69
C ALA A 159 -10.48 -10.33 -3.78
N GLN A 160 -11.76 -10.38 -3.37
CA GLN A 160 -12.88 -10.45 -4.30
C GLN A 160 -12.98 -9.18 -5.17
N GLU A 161 -12.82 -8.01 -4.56
CA GLU A 161 -12.77 -6.73 -5.26
C GLU A 161 -11.64 -6.71 -6.31
N ALA A 162 -10.43 -7.09 -5.91
CA ALA A 162 -9.25 -7.05 -6.76
C ALA A 162 -9.30 -8.09 -7.89
N MET A 163 -9.75 -9.32 -7.60
CA MET A 163 -9.91 -10.38 -8.60
C MET A 163 -10.94 -9.98 -9.67
N SER A 164 -12.03 -9.33 -9.29
CA SER A 164 -13.03 -8.80 -10.23
C SER A 164 -12.41 -7.75 -11.16
N ILE A 165 -11.56 -6.86 -10.64
CA ILE A 165 -10.82 -5.87 -11.44
C ILE A 165 -9.83 -6.56 -12.40
N ALA A 166 -9.07 -7.54 -11.92
CA ALA A 166 -8.11 -8.27 -12.74
C ALA A 166 -8.75 -8.98 -13.94
N GLY A 167 -9.91 -9.60 -13.74
CA GLY A 167 -10.67 -10.24 -14.83
C GLY A 167 -11.25 -9.24 -15.80
N ASN A 168 -11.77 -8.09 -15.33
CA ASN A 168 -12.25 -7.01 -16.19
C ASN A 168 -11.13 -6.44 -17.07
N LEU A 169 -9.92 -6.34 -16.53
CA LEU A 169 -8.74 -5.86 -17.24
C LEU A 169 -8.04 -6.97 -18.06
N SER A 170 -8.50 -8.21 -18.00
CA SER A 170 -7.90 -9.37 -18.69
C SER A 170 -6.39 -9.52 -18.45
N LEU A 171 -5.96 -9.43 -17.19
CA LEU A 171 -4.54 -9.45 -16.80
C LEU A 171 -3.93 -10.86 -16.91
N ASN A 172 -3.64 -11.31 -18.11
CA ASN A 172 -3.10 -12.64 -18.42
C ASN A 172 -1.64 -12.87 -17.93
N ASN A 173 -1.04 -11.89 -17.32
CA ASN A 173 0.25 -11.95 -16.65
C ASN A 173 0.13 -12.25 -15.14
N LEU A 174 -1.09 -12.39 -14.62
CA LEU A 174 -1.37 -12.77 -13.23
C LEU A 174 -1.75 -14.25 -13.15
N ILE A 175 -0.99 -15.02 -12.36
CA ILE A 175 -1.21 -16.44 -12.09
C ILE A 175 -1.28 -16.64 -10.58
N VAL A 176 -2.44 -17.05 -10.08
CA VAL A 176 -2.68 -17.34 -8.67
C VAL A 176 -2.59 -18.84 -8.43
N LEU A 177 -1.74 -19.24 -7.49
CA LEU A 177 -1.59 -20.60 -7.00
C LEU A 177 -2.40 -20.70 -5.72
N TYR A 178 -3.44 -21.50 -5.69
CA TYR A 178 -4.31 -21.65 -4.53
C TYR A 178 -3.99 -22.96 -3.80
N ASP A 179 -3.45 -22.83 -2.58
CA ASP A 179 -3.26 -23.94 -1.63
C ASP A 179 -4.62 -24.33 -1.03
N SER A 180 -5.34 -25.21 -1.72
CA SER A 180 -6.69 -25.66 -1.37
C SER A 180 -6.62 -26.85 -0.41
N ASN A 181 -6.57 -26.57 0.89
CA ASN A 181 -6.45 -27.60 1.93
C ASN A 181 -7.69 -27.75 2.81
N GLU A 182 -8.71 -26.90 2.63
CA GLU A 182 -10.02 -26.91 3.30
C GLU A 182 -9.97 -26.71 4.83
N ILE A 183 -8.86 -26.15 5.35
CA ILE A 183 -8.67 -25.92 6.79
C ILE A 183 -8.27 -24.47 7.05
N THR A 184 -9.04 -23.84 7.93
CA THR A 184 -8.73 -22.53 8.51
C THR A 184 -8.21 -22.67 9.94
N LEU A 185 -7.93 -21.55 10.61
CA LEU A 185 -7.44 -21.56 12.00
C LEU A 185 -8.48 -22.17 12.97
N ASP A 186 -9.76 -21.92 12.75
CA ASP A 186 -10.84 -22.38 13.61
C ASP A 186 -11.34 -23.79 13.26
N GLY A 187 -10.90 -24.38 12.13
CA GLY A 187 -11.32 -25.72 11.75
C GLY A 187 -11.55 -25.91 10.26
N SER A 188 -12.59 -26.67 9.91
CA SER A 188 -12.94 -26.90 8.51
C SER A 188 -13.45 -25.62 7.85
N LEU A 189 -12.95 -25.35 6.62
CA LEU A 189 -13.45 -24.27 5.76
C LEU A 189 -14.98 -24.28 5.61
N TYR A 190 -15.57 -25.46 5.55
CA TYR A 190 -17.03 -25.62 5.38
C TYR A 190 -17.87 -25.05 6.54
N ASN A 191 -17.24 -24.65 7.65
CA ASN A 191 -17.92 -23.95 8.73
C ASN A 191 -18.26 -22.49 8.35
N SER A 192 -17.48 -21.87 7.45
CA SER A 192 -17.61 -20.46 7.05
C SER A 192 -17.88 -20.28 5.55
N CYS A 193 -17.39 -21.16 4.68
CA CYS A 193 -17.44 -21.00 3.24
C CYS A 193 -17.79 -22.32 2.52
N ILE A 194 -18.76 -22.24 1.61
CA ILE A 194 -19.16 -23.32 0.70
C ILE A 194 -19.08 -22.90 -0.77
N ASP A 195 -18.34 -21.83 -1.06
CA ASP A 195 -18.24 -21.27 -2.41
C ASP A 195 -17.63 -22.30 -3.38
N ASN A 196 -18.21 -22.37 -4.57
CA ASN A 196 -17.58 -23.07 -5.67
C ASN A 196 -16.55 -22.14 -6.33
N ILE A 197 -15.28 -22.34 -6.05
CA ILE A 197 -14.19 -21.47 -6.52
C ILE A 197 -14.11 -21.44 -8.06
N GLU A 198 -14.30 -22.57 -8.73
CA GLU A 198 -14.30 -22.63 -10.20
C GLU A 198 -15.37 -21.71 -10.81
N LEU A 199 -16.61 -21.83 -10.35
CA LEU A 199 -17.71 -21.00 -10.85
C LEU A 199 -17.49 -19.53 -10.49
N LYS A 200 -17.01 -19.27 -9.28
CA LYS A 200 -16.74 -17.92 -8.77
C LYS A 200 -15.71 -17.18 -9.63
N VAL A 201 -14.55 -17.79 -9.88
CA VAL A 201 -13.49 -17.14 -10.68
C VAL A 201 -13.85 -17.04 -12.16
N LYS A 202 -14.55 -18.05 -12.72
CA LYS A 202 -15.06 -17.99 -14.08
C LYS A 202 -16.07 -16.84 -14.28
N SER A 203 -16.91 -16.57 -13.27
CA SER A 203 -17.85 -15.43 -13.32
C SER A 203 -17.13 -14.07 -13.34
N MET A 204 -15.91 -14.01 -12.84
CA MET A 204 -15.03 -12.83 -12.86
C MET A 204 -14.15 -12.76 -14.12
N ASN A 205 -14.38 -13.57 -15.15
CA ASN A 205 -13.59 -13.64 -16.37
C ASN A 205 -12.15 -14.17 -16.18
N TRP A 206 -11.95 -15.09 -15.23
CA TRP A 206 -10.69 -15.81 -15.04
C TRP A 206 -10.74 -17.18 -15.70
N ASN A 207 -9.57 -17.73 -16.08
CA ASN A 207 -9.41 -19.15 -16.36
C ASN A 207 -9.12 -19.91 -15.06
N TYR A 208 -9.61 -21.14 -14.99
CA TYR A 208 -9.45 -22.01 -13.84
C TYR A 208 -8.80 -23.34 -14.27
N ILE A 209 -7.82 -23.79 -13.48
CA ILE A 209 -7.13 -25.06 -13.66
C ILE A 209 -7.14 -25.77 -12.31
N PHE A 210 -7.42 -27.09 -12.32
CA PHE A 210 -7.43 -27.90 -11.11
C PHE A 210 -6.31 -28.92 -11.13
N VAL A 211 -5.52 -28.97 -10.05
CA VAL A 211 -4.48 -29.97 -9.76
C VAL A 211 -4.96 -30.81 -8.60
N LYS A 212 -5.19 -32.11 -8.87
CA LYS A 212 -5.78 -33.03 -7.90
C LYS A 212 -4.83 -33.41 -6.76
N ASP A 213 -3.54 -33.45 -7.02
CA ASP A 213 -2.51 -33.90 -6.07
C ASP A 213 -1.35 -32.88 -6.01
N GLY A 214 -1.30 -32.09 -4.93
CA GLY A 214 -0.24 -31.12 -4.68
C GLY A 214 1.15 -31.72 -4.43
N GLU A 215 1.28 -33.05 -4.26
CA GLU A 215 2.58 -33.74 -4.23
C GLU A 215 3.08 -34.09 -5.64
N ASN A 216 2.22 -34.05 -6.65
CA ASN A 216 2.58 -34.36 -8.02
C ASN A 216 3.14 -33.16 -8.77
N ILE A 217 4.46 -32.93 -8.68
CA ILE A 217 5.14 -31.80 -9.32
C ILE A 217 4.95 -31.78 -10.86
N LEU A 218 4.70 -32.90 -11.52
CA LEU A 218 4.45 -32.92 -12.96
C LEU A 218 3.07 -32.32 -13.31
N GLU A 219 2.04 -32.62 -12.51
CA GLU A 219 0.73 -31.98 -12.67
C GLU A 219 0.82 -30.47 -12.44
N ILE A 220 1.54 -30.04 -11.39
CA ILE A 220 1.78 -28.61 -11.09
C ILE A 220 2.53 -27.94 -12.26
N GLU A 221 3.58 -28.57 -12.79
CA GLU A 221 4.30 -28.07 -13.97
C GLU A 221 3.39 -27.87 -15.18
N ASN A 222 2.55 -28.87 -15.48
CA ASN A 222 1.63 -28.79 -16.61
C ASN A 222 0.61 -27.69 -16.43
N ALA A 223 0.06 -27.53 -15.23
CA ALA A 223 -0.88 -26.46 -14.89
C ALA A 223 -0.24 -25.07 -15.04
N ILE A 224 1.00 -24.88 -14.58
CA ILE A 224 1.71 -23.59 -14.76
C ILE A 224 2.02 -23.33 -16.24
N LYS A 225 2.41 -24.36 -17.01
CA LYS A 225 2.64 -24.22 -18.47
C LYS A 225 1.37 -23.83 -19.21
N GLU A 226 0.24 -24.40 -18.84
CA GLU A 226 -1.08 -24.04 -19.38
C GLU A 226 -1.45 -22.60 -19.00
N ALA A 227 -1.35 -22.24 -17.73
CA ALA A 227 -1.64 -20.91 -17.22
C ALA A 227 -0.82 -19.82 -17.94
N LYS A 228 0.46 -20.07 -18.23
CA LYS A 228 1.33 -19.11 -18.95
C LYS A 228 0.86 -18.80 -20.38
N ARG A 229 0.02 -19.62 -20.98
CA ARG A 229 -0.52 -19.45 -22.34
C ARG A 229 -1.90 -18.81 -22.35
N SER A 230 -2.47 -18.57 -21.19
CA SER A 230 -3.80 -17.97 -21.03
C SER A 230 -3.84 -16.54 -21.56
N ASP A 231 -4.98 -16.14 -22.10
CA ASP A 231 -5.33 -14.78 -22.49
C ASP A 231 -6.00 -13.98 -21.35
N LYS A 232 -6.24 -14.63 -20.20
CA LYS A 232 -6.92 -14.11 -19.01
C LYS A 232 -6.09 -14.42 -17.76
N PRO A 233 -6.34 -13.75 -16.63
CA PRO A 233 -5.76 -14.16 -15.36
C PRO A 233 -6.19 -15.59 -15.04
N VAL A 234 -5.32 -16.34 -14.35
CA VAL A 234 -5.53 -17.77 -14.06
C VAL A 234 -5.46 -18.00 -12.57
N LEU A 235 -6.43 -18.78 -12.06
CA LEU A 235 -6.34 -19.41 -10.75
C LEU A 235 -6.09 -20.90 -10.94
N ILE A 236 -5.00 -21.41 -10.38
CA ILE A 236 -4.68 -22.83 -10.31
C ILE A 236 -5.04 -23.29 -8.90
N GLU A 237 -6.14 -24.02 -8.74
CA GLU A 237 -6.48 -24.68 -7.49
C GLU A 237 -5.67 -25.95 -7.35
N ILE A 238 -4.87 -26.04 -6.29
CA ILE A 238 -4.00 -27.19 -6.04
C ILE A 238 -4.43 -27.82 -4.72
N ARG A 239 -4.96 -29.04 -4.80
CA ARG A 239 -5.41 -29.78 -3.63
C ARG A 239 -4.19 -30.24 -2.82
N THR A 240 -4.10 -29.78 -1.59
CA THR A 240 -3.02 -30.13 -0.66
C THR A 240 -3.57 -30.74 0.64
N VAL A 241 -2.67 -31.16 1.50
CA VAL A 241 -2.99 -31.60 2.86
C VAL A 241 -2.20 -30.72 3.82
N ILE A 242 -2.91 -29.92 4.61
CA ILE A 242 -2.26 -29.07 5.63
C ILE A 242 -1.43 -29.94 6.57
N GLY A 243 -0.20 -29.53 6.86
CA GLY A 243 0.67 -30.27 7.77
C GLY A 243 1.06 -31.67 7.26
N LYS A 244 1.22 -31.84 5.95
CA LYS A 244 1.56 -33.12 5.32
C LYS A 244 2.70 -33.85 6.04
N TYR A 245 2.52 -35.12 6.30
CA TYR A 245 3.40 -36.03 7.04
C TYR A 245 3.47 -35.83 8.57
N SER A 246 2.94 -34.74 9.14
CA SER A 246 2.78 -34.55 10.58
C SER A 246 1.75 -35.55 11.16
N LEU A 247 1.86 -35.86 12.44
CA LEU A 247 0.85 -36.61 13.18
C LEU A 247 -0.51 -35.90 13.21
N LEU A 248 -0.49 -34.57 13.03
CA LEU A 248 -1.66 -33.69 13.04
C LEU A 248 -2.14 -33.30 11.63
N GLN A 249 -1.60 -33.91 10.56
CA GLN A 249 -1.95 -33.58 9.19
C GLN A 249 -3.48 -33.59 8.96
N GLY A 250 -3.97 -32.65 8.14
CA GLY A 250 -5.38 -32.53 7.79
C GLY A 250 -6.25 -31.97 8.92
N THR A 251 -5.65 -31.44 10.00
CA THR A 251 -6.39 -30.83 11.10
C THR A 251 -5.97 -29.38 11.32
N HIS A 252 -6.85 -28.57 11.92
CA HIS A 252 -6.55 -27.18 12.28
C HIS A 252 -5.42 -27.05 13.33
N LYS A 253 -5.14 -28.12 14.10
CA LYS A 253 -4.11 -28.10 15.16
C LYS A 253 -2.68 -27.89 14.62
N VAL A 254 -2.43 -28.23 13.35
CA VAL A 254 -1.14 -28.02 12.69
C VAL A 254 -1.07 -26.65 11.99
N HIS A 255 -2.15 -25.87 12.03
CA HIS A 255 -2.19 -24.60 11.29
C HIS A 255 -1.18 -23.58 11.84
N GLY A 256 -1.24 -23.24 13.12
CA GLY A 256 -0.52 -22.09 13.71
C GLY A 256 0.27 -22.40 14.99
N ALA A 257 0.59 -23.65 15.28
CA ALA A 257 1.35 -24.05 16.45
C ALA A 257 2.58 -24.91 16.06
N PRO A 258 3.73 -24.74 16.76
CA PRO A 258 4.89 -25.62 16.60
C PRO A 258 4.54 -27.09 16.82
N LEU A 259 5.24 -27.98 16.16
CA LEU A 259 5.06 -29.43 16.32
C LEU A 259 5.68 -29.94 17.62
N SER A 260 5.16 -31.02 18.17
CA SER A 260 5.81 -31.71 19.30
C SER A 260 7.15 -32.34 18.88
N ILE A 261 8.02 -32.61 19.85
CA ILE A 261 9.31 -33.28 19.58
C ILE A 261 9.08 -34.65 18.89
N GLU A 262 8.12 -35.42 19.38
CA GLU A 262 7.73 -36.71 18.80
C GLU A 262 7.29 -36.57 17.33
N ASP A 263 6.49 -35.53 17.03
CA ASP A 263 6.02 -35.29 15.67
C ASP A 263 7.17 -34.88 14.74
N ILE A 264 8.14 -34.09 15.23
CA ILE A 264 9.32 -33.69 14.47
C ILE A 264 10.20 -34.91 14.14
N GLU A 265 10.45 -35.77 15.12
CA GLU A 265 11.28 -36.97 14.93
C GLU A 265 10.70 -37.89 13.86
N GLN A 266 9.40 -38.24 13.97
CA GLN A 266 8.73 -39.06 12.98
C GLN A 266 8.60 -38.37 11.61
N LEU A 267 8.44 -37.03 11.60
CA LEU A 267 8.38 -36.25 10.36
C LEU A 267 9.71 -36.29 9.62
N LYS A 268 10.83 -36.08 10.33
CA LYS A 268 12.19 -36.15 9.75
C LYS A 268 12.50 -37.55 9.21
N GLU A 269 12.06 -38.61 9.90
CA GLU A 269 12.18 -39.98 9.40
C GLU A 269 11.41 -40.19 8.09
N LYS A 270 10.14 -39.78 8.03
CA LYS A 270 9.32 -39.84 6.81
C LYS A 270 9.86 -39.01 5.66
N LEU A 271 10.50 -37.90 5.94
CA LEU A 271 11.16 -37.04 4.96
C LEU A 271 12.58 -37.51 4.61
N GLU A 272 13.05 -38.61 5.16
CA GLU A 272 14.41 -39.14 4.95
C GLU A 272 15.51 -38.10 5.33
N LEU A 273 15.26 -37.29 6.31
CA LEU A 273 16.17 -36.27 6.84
C LEU A 273 16.94 -36.78 8.06
N ARG A 274 18.14 -36.22 8.28
CA ARG A 274 18.86 -36.46 9.53
C ARG A 274 18.10 -35.86 10.69
N ASN A 275 18.11 -36.54 11.84
CA ASN A 275 17.55 -35.99 13.09
C ASN A 275 18.54 -34.97 13.71
N GLN A 276 18.87 -33.95 12.92
CA GLN A 276 19.70 -32.82 13.29
C GLN A 276 19.03 -31.55 12.73
N GLU A 277 18.93 -30.52 13.57
CA GLU A 277 18.37 -29.25 13.17
C GLU A 277 19.23 -28.57 12.10
N PHE A 278 18.56 -27.89 11.17
CA PHE A 278 19.17 -27.12 10.06
C PHE A 278 20.18 -27.94 9.24
N SER A 279 19.98 -29.25 9.13
CA SER A 279 20.80 -30.14 8.32
C SER A 279 20.35 -30.10 6.87
N VAL A 280 21.20 -29.63 5.98
CA VAL A 280 20.97 -29.58 4.53
C VAL A 280 22.24 -29.99 3.78
N SER A 281 22.11 -30.75 2.69
CA SER A 281 23.28 -31.14 1.91
C SER A 281 23.65 -30.05 0.88
N GLN A 282 24.95 -29.78 0.73
CA GLN A 282 25.45 -28.84 -0.26
C GLN A 282 25.05 -29.26 -1.69
N GLU A 283 24.99 -30.54 -1.98
CA GLU A 283 24.54 -31.10 -3.25
C GLU A 283 23.13 -30.58 -3.65
N THR A 284 22.20 -30.53 -2.68
CA THR A 284 20.84 -30.07 -2.96
C THR A 284 20.76 -28.57 -3.23
N ILE A 285 21.62 -27.78 -2.54
CA ILE A 285 21.74 -26.34 -2.75
C ILE A 285 22.32 -26.07 -4.15
N ASP A 286 23.42 -26.72 -4.49
CA ASP A 286 24.12 -26.52 -5.76
C ASP A 286 23.23 -26.90 -6.94
N GLU A 287 22.49 -28.03 -6.86
CA GLU A 287 21.62 -28.46 -7.92
C GLU A 287 20.41 -27.54 -8.09
N PHE A 288 19.80 -27.05 -6.99
CA PHE A 288 18.72 -26.08 -7.06
C PHE A 288 19.19 -24.76 -7.72
N GLN A 289 20.34 -24.25 -7.29
CA GLN A 289 20.93 -23.03 -7.84
C GLN A 289 21.26 -23.18 -9.32
N LYS A 290 21.79 -24.33 -9.71
CA LYS A 290 22.08 -24.68 -11.10
C LYS A 290 20.81 -24.69 -11.96
N MET A 291 19.72 -25.32 -11.49
CA MET A 291 18.43 -25.32 -12.20
C MET A 291 17.92 -23.89 -12.44
N VAL A 292 18.06 -23.01 -11.46
CA VAL A 292 17.64 -21.60 -11.56
C VAL A 292 18.54 -20.85 -12.53
N ASP A 293 19.87 -20.98 -12.41
CA ASP A 293 20.83 -20.21 -13.20
C ASP A 293 20.83 -20.63 -14.67
N GLU A 294 20.82 -21.94 -15.00
CA GLU A 294 20.77 -22.46 -16.38
C GLU A 294 19.58 -21.90 -17.17
N LYS A 295 18.43 -21.77 -16.50
CA LYS A 295 17.23 -21.22 -17.12
C LYS A 295 17.32 -19.71 -17.34
N ASN A 296 17.86 -18.97 -16.38
CA ASN A 296 17.67 -17.53 -16.27
C ASN A 296 18.85 -16.69 -16.77
N GLN A 297 20.09 -17.23 -16.78
CA GLN A 297 21.26 -16.46 -17.19
C GLN A 297 21.13 -15.93 -18.62
N TYR A 298 20.73 -16.81 -19.55
CA TYR A 298 20.52 -16.40 -20.95
C TYR A 298 19.43 -15.30 -21.09
N LEU A 299 18.36 -15.39 -20.29
CA LEU A 299 17.27 -14.40 -20.33
C LEU A 299 17.76 -13.02 -19.87
N TYR A 300 18.59 -12.99 -18.82
CA TYR A 300 19.18 -11.76 -18.31
C TYR A 300 20.18 -11.15 -19.29
N ASP A 301 21.08 -11.96 -19.85
CA ASP A 301 22.09 -11.48 -20.82
C ASP A 301 21.43 -10.95 -22.10
N ASN A 302 20.35 -11.61 -22.54
CA ASN A 302 19.58 -11.13 -23.69
C ASN A 302 18.84 -9.82 -23.37
N TRP A 303 18.30 -9.69 -22.17
CA TRP A 303 17.66 -8.46 -21.71
C TRP A 303 18.63 -7.27 -21.72
N LEU A 304 19.87 -7.45 -21.24
CA LEU A 304 20.89 -6.40 -21.28
C LEU A 304 21.13 -5.90 -22.72
N LYS A 305 21.20 -6.81 -23.70
CA LYS A 305 21.34 -6.44 -25.11
C LYS A 305 20.15 -5.66 -25.64
N LYS A 306 18.92 -5.99 -25.17
CA LYS A 306 17.70 -5.29 -25.58
C LYS A 306 17.62 -3.89 -24.99
N VAL A 307 18.06 -3.70 -23.77
CA VAL A 307 18.18 -2.37 -23.13
C VAL A 307 19.22 -1.51 -23.86
N ASP A 308 20.36 -2.10 -24.26
CA ASP A 308 21.44 -1.38 -24.93
C ASP A 308 21.02 -0.78 -26.28
N ILE A 309 20.10 -1.39 -27.00
CA ILE A 309 19.60 -0.94 -28.30
C ILE A 309 18.35 -0.04 -28.26
N LEU A 310 17.86 0.31 -27.07
CA LEU A 310 16.77 1.29 -26.94
C LEU A 310 17.18 2.65 -27.54
N ASP A 311 16.21 3.39 -28.05
CA ASP A 311 16.44 4.79 -28.43
C ASP A 311 16.78 5.66 -27.21
N ASP A 312 17.42 6.81 -27.47
CA ASP A 312 17.96 7.67 -26.40
C ASP A 312 16.86 8.17 -25.45
N LYS A 313 15.66 8.43 -25.94
CA LYS A 313 14.53 8.87 -25.10
C LYS A 313 14.10 7.77 -24.14
N LEU A 314 13.88 6.56 -24.65
CA LEU A 314 13.50 5.42 -23.81
C LEU A 314 14.60 5.03 -22.82
N LYS A 315 15.90 5.23 -23.16
CA LYS A 315 17.01 5.05 -22.19
C LYS A 315 16.92 6.06 -21.04
N ILE A 316 16.67 7.33 -21.35
CA ILE A 316 16.49 8.39 -20.34
C ILE A 316 15.27 8.08 -19.46
N ASP A 317 14.16 7.70 -20.08
CA ASP A 317 12.94 7.36 -19.35
C ASP A 317 13.15 6.12 -18.46
N LEU A 318 13.90 5.12 -18.93
CA LEU A 318 14.24 3.93 -18.16
C LEU A 318 15.15 4.26 -16.97
N ASP A 319 16.12 5.13 -17.16
CA ASP A 319 16.99 5.63 -16.08
C ASP A 319 16.16 6.41 -15.05
N ASN A 320 15.28 7.30 -15.49
CA ASN A 320 14.36 8.03 -14.62
C ASN A 320 13.42 7.09 -13.82
N TYR A 321 12.91 6.05 -14.47
CA TYR A 321 12.10 5.03 -13.81
C TYR A 321 12.87 4.25 -12.74
N ILE A 322 14.07 3.77 -13.07
CA ILE A 322 14.91 2.99 -12.14
C ILE A 322 15.36 3.85 -10.95
N ASN A 323 15.83 5.07 -11.23
CA ASN A 323 16.38 5.98 -10.21
C ASN A 323 15.31 6.83 -9.53
N LYS A 324 14.04 6.70 -9.95
CA LYS A 324 12.90 7.47 -9.43
C LYS A 324 13.14 8.99 -9.55
N ASN A 325 13.68 9.43 -10.69
CA ASN A 325 13.88 10.84 -10.99
C ASN A 325 12.54 11.43 -11.48
N TYR A 326 12.08 12.50 -10.83
CA TYR A 326 10.83 13.17 -11.18
C TYR A 326 11.07 14.63 -11.50
N ASP A 327 10.44 15.12 -12.57
CA ASP A 327 10.41 16.53 -12.91
C ASP A 327 9.21 17.21 -12.24
N LEU A 328 9.46 18.24 -11.44
CA LEU A 328 8.47 19.00 -10.69
C LEU A 328 8.50 20.46 -11.14
N ASN A 329 8.13 20.70 -12.37
CA ASN A 329 7.95 22.06 -12.88
C ASN A 329 6.50 22.52 -12.62
N PHE A 330 6.32 23.63 -11.89
CA PHE A 330 5.03 24.26 -11.60
C PHE A 330 4.84 25.59 -12.33
N GLU A 331 5.71 25.91 -13.29
CA GLU A 331 5.59 27.13 -14.09
C GLU A 331 4.28 27.14 -14.88
N GLY A 332 3.65 28.30 -14.94
CA GLY A 332 2.37 28.48 -15.65
C GLY A 332 1.12 28.13 -14.83
N LEU A 333 1.25 27.61 -13.60
CA LEU A 333 0.12 27.50 -12.69
C LEU A 333 -0.16 28.88 -12.05
N ASN A 334 -1.33 29.41 -12.38
CA ASN A 334 -1.85 30.62 -11.72
C ASN A 334 -2.94 30.20 -10.73
N GLY A 335 -2.72 30.47 -9.46
CA GLY A 335 -3.72 30.26 -8.42
C GLY A 335 -4.87 31.25 -8.58
N GLU A 336 -6.05 30.80 -8.23
CA GLU A 336 -7.27 31.59 -8.14
C GLU A 336 -8.09 31.11 -6.94
N ASP A 337 -9.14 31.84 -6.60
CA ASP A 337 -10.09 31.37 -5.60
C ASP A 337 -10.87 30.19 -6.14
N GLU A 338 -10.55 28.98 -5.70
CA GLU A 338 -11.18 27.75 -6.16
C GLU A 338 -11.14 26.64 -5.09
N ALA A 339 -11.90 25.58 -5.28
CA ALA A 339 -11.80 24.41 -4.38
C ALA A 339 -10.46 23.70 -4.57
N VAL A 340 -9.83 23.26 -3.47
CA VAL A 340 -8.52 22.60 -3.52
C VAL A 340 -8.55 21.33 -4.41
N ARG A 341 -9.68 20.59 -4.48
CA ARG A 341 -9.83 19.46 -5.40
C ARG A 341 -9.71 19.85 -6.88
N VAL A 342 -10.15 21.08 -7.24
CA VAL A 342 -10.04 21.61 -8.61
C VAL A 342 -8.61 22.05 -8.88
N ALA A 343 -8.00 22.77 -7.95
CA ALA A 343 -6.58 23.11 -7.99
C ALA A 343 -5.71 21.85 -8.11
N ASN A 344 -6.05 20.80 -7.36
CA ASN A 344 -5.33 19.53 -7.41
C ASN A 344 -5.37 18.87 -8.81
N ASN A 345 -6.49 18.95 -9.52
CA ASN A 345 -6.55 18.45 -10.90
C ASN A 345 -5.53 19.16 -11.80
N LYS A 346 -5.42 20.50 -11.69
CA LYS A 346 -4.44 21.30 -12.46
C LYS A 346 -3.00 20.87 -12.14
N VAL A 347 -2.68 20.75 -10.85
CA VAL A 347 -1.33 20.35 -10.36
C VAL A 347 -1.00 18.92 -10.79
N LEU A 348 -1.90 17.97 -10.54
CA LEU A 348 -1.70 16.55 -10.89
C LEU A 348 -1.45 16.39 -12.40
N ASN A 349 -2.21 17.07 -13.24
CA ASN A 349 -2.06 17.00 -14.69
C ASN A 349 -0.74 17.61 -15.18
N LEU A 350 -0.31 18.72 -14.59
CA LEU A 350 0.98 19.32 -14.93
C LEU A 350 2.14 18.38 -14.59
N ILE A 351 2.15 17.81 -13.38
CA ILE A 351 3.18 16.86 -12.96
C ILE A 351 3.13 15.58 -13.81
N ALA A 352 1.95 15.05 -14.08
CA ALA A 352 1.78 13.82 -14.86
C ALA A 352 2.21 13.96 -16.32
N LYS A 353 2.22 15.17 -16.87
CA LYS A 353 2.68 15.43 -18.23
C LYS A 353 4.18 15.16 -18.37
N GLU A 354 4.98 15.59 -17.40
CA GLU A 354 6.44 15.41 -17.41
C GLU A 354 6.87 14.07 -16.79
N ASN A 355 5.97 13.40 -16.03
CA ASN A 355 6.27 12.14 -15.34
C ASN A 355 5.32 11.03 -15.82
N PRO A 356 5.69 10.25 -16.84
CA PRO A 356 4.82 9.23 -17.44
C PRO A 356 4.49 8.07 -16.47
N PHE A 357 5.24 7.90 -15.40
CA PHE A 357 5.07 6.82 -14.44
C PHE A 357 4.05 7.14 -13.32
N ILE A 358 3.35 8.28 -13.40
CA ILE A 358 2.19 8.60 -12.57
C ILE A 358 0.96 7.94 -13.18
N ILE A 359 0.28 7.08 -12.41
CA ILE A 359 -0.90 6.31 -12.82
C ILE A 359 -1.85 6.15 -11.64
N GLY A 360 -3.15 6.10 -11.86
CA GLY A 360 -4.08 5.88 -10.75
C GLY A 360 -5.52 6.11 -11.15
N GLY A 361 -6.37 6.45 -10.18
CA GLY A 361 -7.79 6.67 -10.45
C GLY A 361 -8.60 6.88 -9.18
N SER A 362 -9.91 6.72 -9.29
CA SER A 362 -10.82 6.85 -8.18
C SER A 362 -11.78 5.66 -8.04
N ALA A 363 -12.35 5.52 -6.85
CA ALA A 363 -13.40 4.55 -6.58
C ALA A 363 -14.77 5.08 -7.04
N ASP A 364 -14.95 5.15 -8.38
CA ASP A 364 -16.16 5.63 -9.07
C ASP A 364 -16.55 7.10 -8.76
N LEU A 365 -15.60 7.91 -8.31
CA LEU A 365 -15.84 9.31 -7.91
C LEU A 365 -15.00 10.32 -8.71
N ARG A 366 -14.54 9.95 -9.92
CA ARG A 366 -13.65 10.76 -10.76
C ARG A 366 -14.14 12.20 -10.93
N GLU A 367 -15.41 12.37 -11.28
CA GLU A 367 -15.98 13.70 -11.52
C GLU A 367 -16.13 14.53 -10.24
N SER A 368 -16.36 13.87 -9.10
CA SER A 368 -16.50 14.54 -7.80
C SER A 368 -15.14 14.89 -7.19
N THR A 369 -14.18 13.99 -7.24
CA THR A 369 -12.85 14.21 -6.66
C THR A 369 -11.92 15.00 -7.57
N LYS A 370 -12.24 15.11 -8.88
CA LYS A 370 -11.39 15.72 -9.91
C LYS A 370 -10.00 15.08 -10.05
N ALA A 371 -9.79 13.88 -9.47
CA ALA A 371 -8.51 13.19 -9.52
C ALA A 371 -8.43 12.29 -10.77
N SER A 372 -7.88 12.84 -11.85
CA SER A 372 -7.67 12.11 -13.12
C SER A 372 -6.61 12.80 -13.99
N ILE A 373 -5.99 12.02 -14.86
CA ILE A 373 -5.09 12.52 -15.91
C ILE A 373 -5.93 12.80 -17.15
N THR A 374 -6.08 14.08 -17.49
CA THR A 374 -7.03 14.57 -18.51
C THR A 374 -6.71 14.04 -19.91
N ASP A 375 -5.42 14.04 -20.29
CA ASP A 375 -4.95 13.61 -21.62
C ASP A 375 -4.76 12.10 -21.73
N SER A 376 -5.32 11.34 -20.76
CA SER A 376 -5.26 9.89 -20.75
C SER A 376 -6.65 9.28 -20.57
N GLY A 377 -6.96 8.28 -21.39
CA GLY A 377 -8.18 7.48 -21.24
C GLY A 377 -8.12 6.51 -20.07
N TYR A 378 -9.11 5.62 -19.98
CA TYR A 378 -9.12 4.53 -19.01
C TYR A 378 -8.14 3.43 -19.42
N PHE A 379 -7.33 2.95 -18.46
CA PHE A 379 -6.55 1.73 -18.56
C PHE A 379 -7.50 0.53 -18.68
N ASN A 380 -7.42 -0.20 -19.77
CA ASN A 380 -8.29 -1.35 -20.04
C ASN A 380 -7.61 -2.33 -21.01
N LYS A 381 -8.27 -3.50 -21.24
CA LYS A 381 -7.74 -4.57 -22.09
C LYS A 381 -7.45 -4.16 -23.54
N ASP A 382 -8.10 -3.12 -24.04
CA ASP A 382 -7.95 -2.63 -25.42
C ASP A 382 -6.85 -1.55 -25.50
N ASN A 383 -6.47 -0.95 -24.35
CA ASN A 383 -5.42 0.08 -24.28
C ASN A 383 -4.75 0.16 -22.89
N TYR A 384 -3.68 -0.57 -22.73
CA TYR A 384 -2.85 -0.55 -21.51
C TYR A 384 -1.86 0.64 -21.44
N LYS A 385 -1.84 1.55 -22.42
CA LYS A 385 -1.04 2.80 -22.37
C LYS A 385 -1.72 3.90 -21.55
N ASN A 386 -3.01 3.78 -21.32
CA ASN A 386 -3.76 4.73 -20.53
C ASN A 386 -3.40 4.69 -19.05
N ARG A 387 -3.58 5.81 -18.35
CA ARG A 387 -3.11 6.00 -16.96
C ARG A 387 -4.22 6.19 -15.93
N ASN A 388 -5.50 6.24 -16.34
CA ASN A 388 -6.61 6.28 -15.41
C ASN A 388 -7.18 4.88 -15.19
N ILE A 389 -7.13 4.38 -13.96
CA ILE A 389 -7.67 3.08 -13.59
C ILE A 389 -9.10 3.27 -13.05
N ALA A 390 -10.06 2.57 -13.65
CA ALA A 390 -11.43 2.51 -13.16
C ALA A 390 -11.56 1.42 -12.09
N TYR A 391 -11.40 1.78 -10.83
CA TYR A 391 -11.50 0.83 -9.71
C TYR A 391 -12.95 0.38 -9.43
N GLY A 392 -13.95 1.20 -9.82
CA GLY A 392 -15.33 1.04 -9.40
C GLY A 392 -15.48 1.35 -7.91
N ILE A 393 -16.61 1.01 -7.30
CA ILE A 393 -16.87 1.24 -5.87
C ILE A 393 -16.13 0.16 -5.06
N ARG A 394 -14.80 0.25 -5.01
CA ARG A 394 -13.87 -0.73 -4.42
C ARG A 394 -12.65 -0.05 -3.82
N GLU A 395 -12.84 0.73 -2.77
CA GLU A 395 -11.79 1.52 -2.12
C GLU A 395 -10.67 0.62 -1.57
N HIS A 396 -11.01 -0.51 -0.96
CA HIS A 396 -10.04 -1.40 -0.34
C HIS A 396 -9.08 -1.98 -1.39
N ALA A 397 -9.62 -2.53 -2.49
CA ALA A 397 -8.79 -3.01 -3.60
C ALA A 397 -8.01 -1.87 -4.27
N MET A 398 -8.59 -0.68 -4.42
CA MET A 398 -7.88 0.50 -4.94
C MET A 398 -6.61 0.79 -4.14
N GLY A 399 -6.69 0.78 -2.81
CA GLY A 399 -5.54 0.97 -1.93
C GLY A 399 -4.52 -0.16 -2.05
N ALA A 400 -4.96 -1.41 -2.07
CA ALA A 400 -4.07 -2.58 -2.18
C ALA A 400 -3.41 -2.68 -3.56
N ILE A 401 -4.14 -2.43 -4.64
CA ILE A 401 -3.60 -2.37 -6.01
C ILE A 401 -2.55 -1.25 -6.12
N SER A 402 -2.80 -0.10 -5.49
CA SER A 402 -1.83 1.00 -5.45
C SER A 402 -0.53 0.60 -4.76
N ASN A 403 -0.57 -0.27 -3.73
CA ASN A 403 0.64 -0.86 -3.14
C ASN A 403 1.46 -1.65 -4.17
N GLY A 404 0.80 -2.50 -4.96
CA GLY A 404 1.47 -3.27 -6.03
C GLY A 404 2.07 -2.38 -7.13
N LEU A 405 1.37 -1.32 -7.52
CA LEU A 405 1.87 -0.33 -8.48
C LEU A 405 3.13 0.38 -7.96
N ALA A 406 3.11 0.83 -6.69
CA ALA A 406 4.25 1.52 -6.07
C ALA A 406 5.46 0.60 -5.89
N LEU A 407 5.25 -0.65 -5.45
CA LEU A 407 6.28 -1.68 -5.34
C LEU A 407 6.88 -2.05 -6.71
N SER A 408 6.13 -1.85 -7.79
CA SER A 408 6.62 -1.99 -9.16
C SER A 408 7.37 -0.75 -9.68
N GLY A 409 7.53 0.32 -8.89
CA GLY A 409 8.28 1.53 -9.26
C GLY A 409 7.45 2.65 -9.87
N LEU A 410 6.13 2.50 -9.98
CA LEU A 410 5.22 3.57 -10.41
C LEU A 410 4.88 4.52 -9.26
N VAL A 411 4.32 5.67 -9.58
CA VAL A 411 3.77 6.63 -8.61
C VAL A 411 2.25 6.60 -8.72
N PRO A 412 1.57 5.78 -7.91
CA PRO A 412 0.12 5.71 -7.97
C PRO A 412 -0.56 6.86 -7.23
N PHE A 413 -1.71 7.30 -7.78
CA PHE A 413 -2.69 8.06 -7.02
C PHE A 413 -4.00 7.28 -6.88
N ALA A 414 -4.65 7.42 -5.72
CA ALA A 414 -5.90 6.74 -5.40
C ALA A 414 -6.85 7.74 -4.74
N SER A 415 -8.08 7.88 -5.24
CA SER A 415 -8.97 8.93 -4.79
C SER A 415 -10.37 8.45 -4.45
N THR A 416 -10.89 8.99 -3.34
CA THR A 416 -12.28 8.85 -2.88
C THR A 416 -12.63 10.03 -1.95
N PHE A 417 -13.80 10.03 -1.31
CA PHE A 417 -14.12 10.99 -0.26
C PHE A 417 -13.38 10.65 1.04
N LEU A 418 -13.10 11.67 1.86
CA LEU A 418 -12.36 11.46 3.11
C LEU A 418 -13.07 10.49 4.07
N SER A 419 -14.39 10.54 4.16
CA SER A 419 -15.18 9.57 4.95
C SER A 419 -14.94 8.12 4.53
N PHE A 420 -14.70 7.88 3.24
CA PHE A 420 -14.48 6.54 2.70
C PHE A 420 -13.01 6.08 2.79
N SER A 421 -12.12 6.93 3.35
CA SER A 421 -10.78 6.46 3.71
C SER A 421 -10.82 5.28 4.70
N ASP A 422 -11.90 5.12 5.44
CA ASP A 422 -12.11 4.00 6.35
C ASP A 422 -12.13 2.64 5.64
N TYR A 423 -12.63 2.58 4.38
CA TYR A 423 -12.66 1.33 3.61
C TYR A 423 -11.27 0.87 3.17
N LEU A 424 -10.32 1.78 2.89
CA LEU A 424 -8.98 1.43 2.41
C LEU A 424 -7.87 1.61 3.46
N LYS A 425 -8.21 1.95 4.68
CA LYS A 425 -7.25 2.20 5.76
C LYS A 425 -6.26 1.04 6.01
N PRO A 426 -6.65 -0.26 5.95
CA PRO A 426 -5.69 -1.36 6.06
C PRO A 426 -4.61 -1.33 4.99
N SER A 427 -4.97 -1.00 3.74
CA SER A 427 -4.01 -0.87 2.64
C SER A 427 -3.11 0.36 2.79
N ILE A 428 -3.64 1.50 3.27
CA ILE A 428 -2.84 2.70 3.62
C ILE A 428 -1.80 2.36 4.71
N ARG A 429 -2.21 1.60 5.73
CA ARG A 429 -1.30 1.17 6.78
C ARG A 429 -0.13 0.33 6.24
N LEU A 430 -0.40 -0.57 5.29
CA LEU A 430 0.66 -1.35 4.64
C LEU A 430 1.57 -0.48 3.76
N SER A 431 1.03 0.50 3.04
CA SER A 431 1.85 1.47 2.29
C SER A 431 2.86 2.17 3.20
N ALA A 432 2.37 2.64 4.35
CA ALA A 432 3.19 3.33 5.34
C ALA A 432 4.22 2.39 6.00
N LEU A 433 3.83 1.14 6.30
CA LEU A 433 4.72 0.11 6.82
C LEU A 433 5.86 -0.19 5.84
N MET A 434 5.55 -0.31 4.55
CA MET A 434 6.51 -0.58 3.48
C MET A 434 7.24 0.67 2.97
N ASN A 435 6.97 1.86 3.51
CA ASN A 435 7.51 3.14 3.05
C ASN A 435 7.32 3.35 1.53
N GLN A 436 6.15 3.00 0.98
CA GLN A 436 5.87 3.16 -0.44
C GLN A 436 5.33 4.56 -0.75
N PHE A 437 5.79 5.16 -1.85
CA PHE A 437 5.32 6.46 -2.31
C PHE A 437 3.99 6.30 -3.07
N ILE A 438 2.89 6.68 -2.42
CA ILE A 438 1.53 6.66 -2.96
C ILE A 438 0.86 7.97 -2.57
N ILE A 439 0.08 8.57 -3.48
CA ILE A 439 -0.68 9.78 -3.23
C ILE A 439 -2.16 9.42 -3.09
N TYR A 440 -2.65 9.33 -1.86
CA TYR A 440 -4.06 9.19 -1.55
C TYR A 440 -4.73 10.56 -1.57
N ILE A 441 -5.64 10.79 -2.51
CA ILE A 441 -6.32 12.07 -2.69
C ILE A 441 -7.74 11.93 -2.12
N PHE A 442 -7.98 12.52 -0.96
CA PHE A 442 -9.26 12.50 -0.27
C PHE A 442 -9.92 13.87 -0.35
N THR A 443 -11.15 13.91 -0.87
CA THR A 443 -11.91 15.14 -0.99
C THR A 443 -13.13 15.15 -0.06
N HIS A 444 -13.87 16.26 0.00
CA HIS A 444 -15.03 16.40 0.89
C HIS A 444 -14.60 16.28 2.37
N ASP A 445 -13.79 17.24 2.79
CA ASP A 445 -12.83 17.14 3.89
C ASP A 445 -13.37 17.52 5.27
N SER A 446 -14.62 18.00 5.38
CA SER A 446 -15.22 18.40 6.67
C SER A 446 -16.75 18.33 6.69
N ILE A 447 -17.36 18.74 7.78
CA ILE A 447 -18.83 18.87 7.92
C ILE A 447 -19.46 19.84 6.90
N THR A 448 -18.65 20.67 6.24
CA THR A 448 -19.08 21.59 5.19
C THR A 448 -19.46 20.89 3.88
N VAL A 449 -19.38 19.56 3.84
CA VAL A 449 -20.04 18.73 2.81
C VAL A 449 -21.54 19.02 2.74
N GLY A 450 -22.16 19.37 3.88
CA GLY A 450 -23.50 19.92 3.91
C GLY A 450 -24.61 18.88 3.88
N GLU A 451 -25.45 18.95 2.85
CA GLU A 451 -26.71 18.21 2.75
C GLU A 451 -26.55 16.71 2.71
N ASP A 452 -25.40 16.16 2.28
CA ASP A 452 -25.10 14.73 2.26
C ASP A 452 -25.12 14.12 3.68
N GLY A 453 -24.87 14.94 4.70
CA GLY A 453 -25.06 14.59 6.10
C GLY A 453 -23.98 13.66 6.70
N PRO A 454 -24.25 13.09 7.88
CA PRO A 454 -23.23 12.47 8.74
C PRO A 454 -22.51 11.27 8.13
N THR A 455 -23.08 10.58 7.15
CA THR A 455 -22.42 9.44 6.48
C THR A 455 -21.31 9.88 5.53
N HIS A 456 -21.29 11.14 5.11
CA HIS A 456 -20.33 11.73 4.18
C HIS A 456 -19.47 12.83 4.82
N GLN A 457 -19.83 13.28 6.01
CA GLN A 457 -19.13 14.33 6.77
C GLN A 457 -18.05 13.68 7.65
N PRO A 458 -16.75 13.80 7.31
CA PRO A 458 -15.68 13.23 8.12
C PRO A 458 -15.54 14.02 9.44
N VAL A 459 -15.25 13.30 10.51
CA VAL A 459 -14.97 13.84 11.85
C VAL A 459 -13.66 13.27 12.38
N GLU A 460 -13.60 11.94 12.55
CA GLU A 460 -12.46 11.22 13.13
C GLU A 460 -11.40 10.80 12.10
N GLN A 461 -11.69 10.87 10.81
CA GLN A 461 -10.80 10.36 9.75
C GLN A 461 -9.43 11.03 9.73
N LEU A 462 -9.36 12.35 9.97
CA LEU A 462 -8.08 13.07 10.06
C LEU A 462 -7.23 12.55 11.22
N VAL A 463 -7.83 12.34 12.40
CA VAL A 463 -7.14 11.76 13.57
C VAL A 463 -6.63 10.36 13.24
N ALA A 464 -7.50 9.53 12.66
CA ALA A 464 -7.18 8.14 12.32
C ALA A 464 -5.99 8.07 11.33
N LEU A 465 -5.97 8.91 10.30
CA LEU A 465 -4.88 8.98 9.34
C LEU A 465 -3.59 9.54 9.97
N ARG A 466 -3.69 10.66 10.72
CA ARG A 466 -2.55 11.27 11.43
C ARG A 466 -1.91 10.35 12.48
N SER A 467 -2.62 9.32 12.95
CA SER A 467 -2.11 8.35 13.93
C SER A 467 -1.31 7.21 13.31
N ILE A 468 -1.35 7.02 11.99
CA ILE A 468 -0.60 5.95 11.31
C ILE A 468 0.88 6.33 11.22
N PRO A 469 1.82 5.52 11.76
CA PRO A 469 3.24 5.79 11.63
C PRO A 469 3.69 5.84 10.17
N ASN A 470 4.65 6.71 9.85
CA ASN A 470 5.22 6.89 8.51
C ASN A 470 4.22 7.34 7.42
N LEU A 471 3.03 7.77 7.78
CA LEU A 471 2.06 8.36 6.87
C LEU A 471 2.12 9.89 6.97
N ASP A 472 2.34 10.55 5.85
CA ASP A 472 2.28 12.01 5.78
C ASP A 472 0.84 12.44 5.44
N VAL A 473 0.27 13.37 6.21
CA VAL A 473 -1.09 13.89 5.98
C VAL A 473 -1.01 15.37 5.70
N TYR A 474 -1.45 15.77 4.50
CA TYR A 474 -1.44 17.15 4.02
C TYR A 474 -2.88 17.67 3.86
N ARG A 475 -3.17 18.83 4.36
CA ARG A 475 -4.46 19.52 4.22
C ARG A 475 -4.24 20.97 3.80
N PRO A 476 -3.88 21.21 2.51
CA PRO A 476 -3.65 22.56 2.00
C PRO A 476 -4.95 23.38 1.92
N SER A 477 -4.82 24.69 2.05
CA SER A 477 -5.93 25.64 1.98
C SER A 477 -6.16 26.21 0.58
N ASP A 478 -5.14 26.24 -0.27
CA ASP A 478 -5.20 26.84 -1.61
C ASP A 478 -4.15 26.24 -2.57
N MET A 479 -4.08 26.75 -3.80
CA MET A 479 -3.12 26.35 -4.83
C MET A 479 -1.66 26.50 -4.37
N ASN A 480 -1.32 27.59 -3.67
CA ASN A 480 0.06 27.85 -3.25
C ASN A 480 0.54 26.82 -2.21
N GLU A 481 -0.30 26.52 -1.21
CA GLU A 481 -0.01 25.44 -0.27
C GLU A 481 0.02 24.07 -0.94
N LEU A 482 -0.89 23.83 -1.88
CA LEU A 482 -0.95 22.58 -2.62
C LEU A 482 0.36 22.31 -3.38
N ILE A 483 0.92 23.31 -4.05
CA ILE A 483 2.25 23.20 -4.72
C ILE A 483 3.32 22.84 -3.69
N GLY A 484 3.33 23.48 -2.52
CA GLY A 484 4.26 23.16 -1.45
C GLY A 484 4.10 21.73 -0.92
N CYS A 485 2.85 21.24 -0.79
CA CYS A 485 2.55 19.87 -0.41
C CYS A 485 3.10 18.86 -1.45
N TYR A 486 2.88 19.08 -2.74
CA TYR A 486 3.43 18.22 -3.78
C TYR A 486 4.96 18.19 -3.77
N LYS A 487 5.63 19.34 -3.62
CA LYS A 487 7.09 19.40 -3.45
C LYS A 487 7.56 18.56 -2.26
N SER A 488 6.86 18.66 -1.14
CA SER A 488 7.14 17.86 0.06
C SER A 488 6.95 16.36 -0.19
N MET A 489 5.83 15.94 -0.78
CA MET A 489 5.52 14.53 -1.07
C MET A 489 6.60 13.89 -1.94
N PHE A 490 6.96 14.53 -3.06
CA PHE A 490 7.96 14.00 -3.99
C PHE A 490 9.39 14.00 -3.41
N LYS A 491 9.69 14.91 -2.50
CA LYS A 491 10.95 14.95 -1.76
C LYS A 491 11.02 13.85 -0.69
N ARG A 492 9.93 13.64 0.06
CA ARG A 492 9.86 12.66 1.16
C ARG A 492 9.63 11.23 0.68
N ARG A 493 8.90 11.06 -0.43
CA ARG A 493 8.63 9.76 -1.09
C ARG A 493 8.01 8.71 -0.15
N LYS A 494 7.11 9.15 0.72
CA LYS A 494 6.34 8.32 1.64
C LYS A 494 4.88 8.20 1.20
N ALA A 495 4.16 7.24 1.77
CA ALA A 495 2.70 7.23 1.68
C ALA A 495 2.14 8.57 2.17
N SER A 496 1.34 9.21 1.35
CA SER A 496 0.86 10.57 1.58
C SER A 496 -0.63 10.68 1.35
N CYS A 497 -1.36 11.24 2.33
CA CYS A 497 -2.76 11.60 2.17
C CYS A 497 -2.86 13.10 1.88
N LEU A 498 -3.41 13.46 0.74
CA LEU A 498 -3.76 14.82 0.36
C LEU A 498 -5.26 15.03 0.61
N ILE A 499 -5.58 15.88 1.54
CA ILE A 499 -6.95 16.21 1.94
C ILE A 499 -7.35 17.52 1.27
N ALA A 500 -8.36 17.44 0.38
CA ALA A 500 -8.72 18.56 -0.50
C ALA A 500 -10.16 19.02 -0.27
N SER A 501 -10.37 20.32 -0.13
CA SER A 501 -11.68 20.91 0.09
C SER A 501 -12.64 20.65 -1.09
N ARG A 502 -13.92 20.47 -0.76
CA ARG A 502 -15.03 20.51 -1.73
C ARG A 502 -15.39 21.93 -2.10
N ASN A 503 -15.38 22.79 -1.09
CA ASN A 503 -15.80 24.19 -1.22
C ASN A 503 -14.65 25.05 -1.75
N LYS A 504 -15.04 26.20 -2.31
CA LYS A 504 -14.12 27.21 -2.80
C LYS A 504 -13.38 27.84 -1.61
N THR A 505 -12.07 28.02 -1.75
CA THR A 505 -11.18 28.70 -0.80
C THR A 505 -10.53 29.91 -1.46
N LYS A 506 -10.14 30.89 -0.65
CA LYS A 506 -9.45 32.11 -1.11
C LYS A 506 -7.97 31.81 -1.36
N LEU A 507 -7.42 32.35 -2.45
CA LEU A 507 -5.98 32.32 -2.71
C LEU A 507 -5.25 33.26 -1.74
N LYS A 508 -4.20 32.77 -1.10
CA LYS A 508 -3.39 33.54 -0.14
C LYS A 508 -2.04 33.87 -0.74
N ASN A 509 -1.84 35.15 -1.03
CA ASN A 509 -0.58 35.65 -1.59
C ASN A 509 0.57 35.64 -0.56
N GLU A 510 0.24 35.57 0.72
CA GLU A 510 1.17 35.53 1.85
C GLU A 510 1.82 34.13 2.02
N THR A 511 1.29 33.11 1.36
CA THR A 511 1.78 31.74 1.44
C THR A 511 3.24 31.64 1.00
N GLN A 512 4.08 31.16 1.91
CA GLN A 512 5.49 30.89 1.65
C GLN A 512 5.67 29.44 1.25
N ILE A 513 5.56 29.12 -0.04
CA ILE A 513 5.57 27.76 -0.59
C ILE A 513 6.70 26.88 -0.01
N LYS A 514 7.92 27.44 0.17
CA LYS A 514 9.05 26.70 0.76
C LYS A 514 8.85 26.31 2.22
N LEU A 515 8.03 27.07 2.97
CA LEU A 515 7.75 26.77 4.38
C LEU A 515 6.64 25.74 4.55
N VAL A 516 5.81 25.53 3.55
CA VAL A 516 4.81 24.44 3.54
C VAL A 516 5.49 23.09 3.75
N GLU A 517 6.70 22.88 3.21
CA GLU A 517 7.50 21.67 3.42
C GLU A 517 7.86 21.42 4.90
N LYS A 518 7.74 22.44 5.77
CA LYS A 518 7.94 22.33 7.23
C LYS A 518 6.69 21.86 7.98
N GLY A 519 5.56 21.76 7.29
CA GLY A 519 4.29 21.30 7.85
C GLY A 519 3.47 22.37 8.57
N GLY A 520 4.08 23.47 8.99
CA GLY A 520 3.41 24.61 9.61
C GLY A 520 4.28 25.87 9.54
N TYR A 521 3.67 27.03 9.32
CA TYR A 521 4.38 28.29 9.16
C TYR A 521 3.48 29.49 9.55
N ILE A 522 4.12 30.65 9.79
CA ILE A 522 3.42 31.91 10.08
C ILE A 522 2.84 32.43 8.77
N LEU A 523 1.51 32.54 8.68
CA LEU A 523 0.83 33.13 7.54
C LEU A 523 0.70 34.67 7.71
N LYS A 524 0.19 35.10 8.86
CA LYS A 524 0.04 36.53 9.22
C LYS A 524 0.48 36.74 10.67
N GLU A 525 1.00 37.92 11.00
CA GLU A 525 1.24 38.31 12.39
C GLU A 525 1.21 39.85 12.57
N THR A 526 0.80 40.29 13.75
CA THR A 526 0.93 41.65 14.18
C THR A 526 2.34 41.92 14.73
N LYS A 527 2.68 43.20 15.01
CA LYS A 527 4.03 43.55 15.49
C LYS A 527 4.43 42.86 16.80
N GLU A 528 3.47 42.65 17.68
CA GLU A 528 3.59 41.89 18.92
C GLU A 528 2.61 40.72 18.86
N VAL A 529 2.82 39.69 19.68
CA VAL A 529 1.98 38.48 19.68
C VAL A 529 1.59 38.13 21.10
N ASP A 530 0.30 38.22 21.42
CA ASP A 530 -0.27 37.83 22.71
C ASP A 530 -0.89 36.45 22.69
N PHE A 531 -1.38 36.00 21.52
CA PHE A 531 -1.90 34.64 21.28
C PHE A 531 -1.75 34.21 19.82
N VAL A 532 -1.97 32.93 19.56
CA VAL A 532 -1.81 32.31 18.25
C VAL A 532 -3.11 31.64 17.82
N ILE A 533 -3.54 31.86 16.59
CA ILE A 533 -4.60 31.07 15.92
C ILE A 533 -3.92 30.07 14.96
N ILE A 534 -4.34 28.82 15.01
CA ILE A 534 -3.81 27.73 14.16
C ILE A 534 -4.97 27.15 13.35
N SER A 535 -4.77 26.97 12.05
CA SER A 535 -5.78 26.33 11.19
C SER A 535 -5.14 25.61 10.02
N SER A 536 -5.91 24.77 9.33
CA SER A 536 -5.52 24.06 8.10
C SER A 536 -6.71 23.92 7.15
N GLY A 537 -6.45 23.63 5.87
CA GLY A 537 -7.50 23.37 4.89
C GLY A 537 -8.44 24.56 4.68
N GLU A 538 -9.73 24.30 4.47
CA GLU A 538 -10.70 25.37 4.15
C GLU A 538 -10.96 26.30 5.34
N GLU A 539 -10.80 25.83 6.57
CA GLU A 539 -11.02 26.65 7.77
C GLU A 539 -9.97 27.75 7.95
N LEU A 540 -8.88 27.70 7.19
CA LEU A 540 -7.88 28.78 7.19
C LEU A 540 -8.45 30.09 6.65
N ASP A 541 -9.48 30.07 5.80
CA ASP A 541 -10.20 31.28 5.36
C ASP A 541 -10.91 31.92 6.53
N LEU A 542 -11.68 31.15 7.29
CA LEU A 542 -12.37 31.61 8.49
C LEU A 542 -11.37 32.14 9.54
N ALA A 543 -10.28 31.40 9.77
CA ALA A 543 -9.24 31.82 10.70
C ALA A 543 -8.55 33.15 10.27
N SER A 544 -8.39 33.32 8.95
CA SER A 544 -7.83 34.56 8.38
C SER A 544 -8.77 35.76 8.53
N ASP A 545 -10.08 35.59 8.32
CA ASP A 545 -11.08 36.63 8.53
C ASP A 545 -11.15 37.03 10.02
N ILE A 546 -11.12 36.07 10.96
CA ILE A 546 -11.05 36.31 12.40
C ILE A 546 -9.75 37.05 12.79
N PHE A 547 -8.61 36.69 12.19
CA PHE A 547 -7.35 37.39 12.41
C PHE A 547 -7.46 38.87 12.02
N ASP A 548 -8.01 39.15 10.85
CA ASP A 548 -8.13 40.51 10.33
C ASP A 548 -9.07 41.37 11.22
N ASP A 549 -10.20 40.82 11.68
CA ASP A 549 -11.14 41.51 12.57
C ASP A 549 -10.55 41.76 13.96
N LEU A 550 -9.88 40.78 14.56
CA LEU A 550 -9.24 40.96 15.87
C LEU A 550 -8.07 41.93 15.81
N SER A 551 -7.26 41.86 14.74
CA SER A 551 -6.18 42.85 14.53
C SER A 551 -6.72 44.26 14.34
N PHE A 552 -7.82 44.44 13.61
CA PHE A 552 -8.49 45.73 13.45
C PHE A 552 -9.02 46.27 14.79
N LYS A 553 -9.49 45.40 15.69
CA LYS A 553 -9.90 45.71 17.06
C LYS A 553 -8.72 46.03 18.01
N GLY A 554 -7.47 45.92 17.53
CA GLY A 554 -6.26 46.27 18.26
C GLY A 554 -5.64 45.12 19.07
N TYR A 555 -6.06 43.89 18.84
CA TYR A 555 -5.42 42.72 19.45
C TYR A 555 -4.13 42.35 18.71
N ASN A 556 -3.14 41.85 19.45
CA ASN A 556 -1.87 41.39 18.93
C ASN A 556 -1.91 39.86 18.80
N LEU A 557 -1.81 39.35 17.59
CA LEU A 557 -1.94 37.91 17.35
C LEU A 557 -1.13 37.43 16.16
N ARG A 558 -1.01 36.13 16.08
CA ARG A 558 -0.39 35.41 14.96
C ARG A 558 -1.37 34.40 14.39
N LEU A 559 -1.42 34.29 13.07
CA LEU A 559 -2.09 33.20 12.35
C LEU A 559 -1.05 32.25 11.81
N VAL A 560 -1.17 30.98 12.19
CA VAL A 560 -0.33 29.87 11.71
C VAL A 560 -1.14 28.98 10.79
N SER A 561 -0.70 28.83 9.55
CA SER A 561 -1.18 27.75 8.70
C SER A 561 -0.43 26.47 9.01
N MET A 562 -1.18 25.35 9.16
CA MET A 562 -0.67 24.03 9.53
C MET A 562 -1.07 22.98 8.50
N PRO A 563 -0.59 23.06 7.25
CA PRO A 563 -0.95 22.12 6.20
C PRO A 563 -0.56 20.66 6.49
N SER A 564 0.40 20.41 7.40
CA SER A 564 0.74 19.05 7.85
C SER A 564 1.25 19.01 9.29
N LEU A 565 0.36 18.67 10.20
CA LEU A 565 0.70 18.56 11.64
C LEU A 565 1.77 17.49 11.90
N ASN A 566 1.73 16.37 11.18
CA ASN A 566 2.71 15.28 11.33
C ASN A 566 4.13 15.79 11.03
N ILE A 567 4.31 16.44 9.89
CA ILE A 567 5.60 16.99 9.45
C ILE A 567 6.07 18.13 10.36
N PHE A 568 5.14 18.96 10.82
CA PHE A 568 5.47 20.02 11.77
C PHE A 568 6.05 19.46 13.08
N LYS A 569 5.48 18.39 13.60
CA LYS A 569 5.99 17.70 14.81
C LYS A 569 7.37 17.06 14.62
N GLU A 570 7.79 16.77 13.40
CA GLU A 570 9.15 16.30 13.09
C GLU A 570 10.20 17.43 13.07
N GLN A 571 9.78 18.70 13.06
CA GLN A 571 10.72 19.83 13.06
C GLN A 571 11.43 19.97 14.41
N SER A 572 12.58 20.70 14.41
CA SER A 572 13.31 20.98 15.66
C SER A 572 12.42 21.75 16.65
N GLU A 573 12.65 21.54 17.93
CA GLU A 573 11.95 22.28 18.99
C GLU A 573 12.09 23.81 18.83
N GLU A 574 13.24 24.28 18.36
CA GLU A 574 13.49 25.69 18.09
C GLU A 574 12.53 26.21 17.03
N TYR A 575 12.34 25.45 15.90
CA TYR A 575 11.39 25.83 14.87
C TYR A 575 9.96 25.82 15.39
N GLN A 576 9.56 24.75 16.11
CA GLN A 576 8.22 24.67 16.67
C GLN A 576 7.93 25.82 17.64
N LYS A 577 8.87 26.15 18.55
CA LYS A 577 8.76 27.30 19.47
C LYS A 577 8.72 28.65 18.74
N LYS A 578 9.52 28.81 17.67
CA LYS A 578 9.49 30.01 16.82
C LYS A 578 8.11 30.21 16.20
N ILE A 579 7.46 29.16 15.71
CA ILE A 579 6.15 29.23 15.04
C ILE A 579 5.02 29.42 16.07
N LEU A 580 4.99 28.58 17.11
CA LEU A 580 3.86 28.49 18.05
C LEU A 580 4.00 29.42 19.28
N THR A 581 5.20 29.89 19.59
CA THR A 581 5.52 30.64 20.80
C THR A 581 5.08 29.95 22.10
N ASP A 582 5.32 30.56 23.26
CA ASP A 582 4.81 30.10 24.57
C ASP A 582 3.41 30.66 24.88
N LYS A 583 2.87 31.47 23.99
CA LYS A 583 1.56 32.12 24.15
C LYS A 583 0.42 31.14 23.99
N GLU A 584 -0.79 31.54 24.39
CA GLU A 584 -2.00 30.79 24.23
C GLU A 584 -2.28 30.48 22.75
N LYS A 585 -2.84 29.31 22.51
CA LYS A 585 -3.11 28.83 21.15
C LYS A 585 -4.57 28.43 21.02
N PHE A 586 -5.23 29.00 20.02
CA PHE A 586 -6.56 28.63 19.59
C PHE A 586 -6.46 27.86 18.27
N VAL A 587 -7.22 26.79 18.14
CA VAL A 587 -7.24 25.95 16.91
C VAL A 587 -8.62 25.99 16.27
N ILE A 588 -8.67 26.16 14.96
CA ILE A 588 -9.91 26.09 14.18
C ILE A 588 -9.74 25.01 13.12
N GLU A 589 -10.36 23.85 13.34
CA GLU A 589 -10.41 22.73 12.40
C GLU A 589 -11.68 21.92 12.63
N PHE A 590 -12.52 21.78 11.61
CA PHE A 590 -13.84 21.14 11.69
C PHE A 590 -13.76 19.59 11.62
N SER A 591 -12.84 19.04 12.38
CA SER A 591 -12.67 17.61 12.65
C SER A 591 -12.59 17.40 14.17
N SER A 592 -12.36 16.15 14.63
CA SER A 592 -12.18 15.87 16.04
C SER A 592 -11.00 16.65 16.66
N SER A 593 -11.22 17.20 17.87
CA SER A 593 -10.23 17.92 18.66
C SER A 593 -8.96 17.12 18.98
N MET A 594 -9.05 15.79 18.96
CA MET A 594 -7.98 14.88 19.38
C MET A 594 -6.63 15.10 18.67
N SER A 595 -6.63 15.57 17.42
CA SER A 595 -5.38 15.88 16.70
C SER A 595 -4.55 16.96 17.39
N TRP A 596 -5.19 17.89 18.11
CA TRP A 596 -4.63 19.17 18.56
C TRP A 596 -4.38 19.26 20.06
N THR A 597 -4.88 18.30 20.85
CA THR A 597 -4.76 18.29 22.33
C THR A 597 -3.32 18.27 22.84
N SER A 598 -2.36 17.90 21.99
CA SER A 598 -0.92 17.99 22.31
C SER A 598 -0.35 19.41 22.19
N LEU A 599 -1.07 20.36 21.58
CA LEU A 599 -0.63 21.75 21.37
C LEU A 599 -1.35 22.74 22.26
N THR A 600 -2.59 22.46 22.66
CA THR A 600 -3.40 23.36 23.49
C THR A 600 -4.50 22.59 24.24
N GLU A 601 -5.15 23.25 25.21
CA GLU A 601 -6.28 22.69 25.94
C GLU A 601 -7.51 22.52 25.04
N GLU A 602 -8.33 21.49 25.30
CA GLU A 602 -9.49 21.16 24.46
C GLU A 602 -10.49 22.34 24.34
N LYS A 603 -10.68 23.14 25.39
CA LYS A 603 -11.56 24.33 25.36
C LYS A 603 -11.13 25.40 24.35
N HIS A 604 -9.87 25.38 23.91
CA HIS A 604 -9.32 26.33 22.92
C HIS A 604 -9.36 25.75 21.48
N ILE A 605 -10.03 24.61 21.28
CA ILE A 605 -10.12 23.95 19.99
C ILE A 605 -11.56 24.04 19.47
N PHE A 606 -11.77 24.85 18.44
CA PHE A 606 -13.04 24.96 17.74
C PHE A 606 -13.14 23.82 16.71
N SER A 607 -13.85 22.77 17.09
CA SER A 607 -13.82 21.45 16.44
C SER A 607 -15.20 20.78 16.48
N VAL A 608 -15.30 19.61 15.84
CA VAL A 608 -16.51 18.78 15.83
C VAL A 608 -16.19 17.45 16.52
N ASN A 609 -16.81 17.20 17.66
CA ASN A 609 -16.60 15.98 18.45
C ASN A 609 -17.86 15.08 18.51
N SER A 610 -18.77 15.24 17.55
CA SER A 610 -19.94 14.40 17.34
C SER A 610 -20.20 14.20 15.85
N PHE A 611 -21.04 13.27 15.49
CA PHE A 611 -21.45 13.13 14.08
C PHE A 611 -22.13 14.40 13.58
N GLY A 612 -21.87 14.72 12.30
CA GLY A 612 -22.43 15.87 11.61
C GLY A 612 -23.95 15.83 11.45
N LYS A 613 -24.49 16.75 10.69
CA LYS A 613 -25.93 16.89 10.42
C LYS A 613 -26.16 17.21 8.94
N SER A 614 -27.27 16.70 8.38
CA SER A 614 -27.73 17.13 7.06
C SER A 614 -28.32 18.53 7.15
N GLY A 615 -27.89 19.42 6.25
CA GLY A 615 -28.39 20.77 6.19
C GLY A 615 -27.50 21.67 5.33
N LYS A 616 -27.91 22.92 5.16
CA LYS A 616 -27.04 23.92 4.52
C LYS A 616 -25.83 24.18 5.40
N VAL A 617 -24.70 24.44 4.79
CA VAL A 617 -23.42 24.70 5.50
C VAL A 617 -23.60 25.76 6.60
N LYS A 618 -24.30 26.86 6.31
CA LYS A 618 -24.56 27.92 7.30
C LYS A 618 -25.27 27.37 8.54
N ASP A 619 -26.34 26.62 8.34
CA ASP A 619 -27.17 26.09 9.45
C ASP A 619 -26.37 25.07 10.28
N ILE A 620 -25.50 24.29 9.64
CA ILE A 620 -24.58 23.34 10.30
C ILE A 620 -23.56 24.08 11.16
N LEU A 621 -22.94 25.13 10.62
CA LEU A 621 -21.96 25.93 11.39
C LEU A 621 -22.63 26.65 12.59
N GLU A 622 -23.86 27.14 12.42
CA GLU A 622 -24.65 27.70 13.53
C GLU A 622 -24.96 26.63 14.58
N TYR A 623 -25.38 25.43 14.16
CA TYR A 623 -25.69 24.30 15.06
C TYR A 623 -24.50 23.88 15.93
N PHE A 624 -23.29 23.85 15.35
CA PHE A 624 -22.06 23.48 16.05
C PHE A 624 -21.35 24.67 16.73
N ASN A 625 -21.90 25.87 16.68
CA ASN A 625 -21.26 27.10 17.18
C ASN A 625 -19.90 27.41 16.53
N LEU A 626 -19.78 27.15 15.24
CA LEU A 626 -18.54 27.28 14.45
C LEU A 626 -18.62 28.41 13.42
N THR A 627 -19.52 29.40 13.65
CA THR A 627 -19.56 30.61 12.83
C THR A 627 -18.45 31.56 13.24
N HIS A 628 -18.09 32.48 12.34
CA HIS A 628 -17.12 33.55 12.58
C HIS A 628 -17.40 34.29 13.92
N ASP A 629 -18.61 34.83 14.07
CA ASP A 629 -18.99 35.62 15.22
C ASP A 629 -18.94 34.83 16.54
N THR A 630 -19.30 33.56 16.49
CA THR A 630 -19.29 32.69 17.68
C THR A 630 -17.86 32.38 18.10
N ILE A 631 -16.99 32.02 17.17
CA ILE A 631 -15.58 31.69 17.45
C ILE A 631 -14.85 32.93 17.96
N GLU A 632 -14.99 34.08 17.29
CA GLU A 632 -14.37 35.34 17.70
C GLU A 632 -14.80 35.72 19.13
N LYS A 633 -16.11 35.69 19.42
CA LYS A 633 -16.65 35.99 20.74
C LYS A 633 -16.09 35.08 21.83
N GLU A 634 -15.99 33.77 21.57
CA GLU A 634 -15.46 32.82 22.56
C GLU A 634 -13.95 33.02 22.77
N ILE A 635 -13.16 33.32 21.72
CA ILE A 635 -11.75 33.71 21.86
C ILE A 635 -11.63 34.96 22.78
N LEU A 636 -12.39 36.01 22.50
CA LEU A 636 -12.36 37.23 23.28
C LEU A 636 -12.78 37.02 24.73
N LYS A 637 -13.79 36.21 24.98
CA LYS A 637 -14.23 35.85 26.33
C LYS A 637 -13.10 35.15 27.10
N MET A 638 -12.46 34.14 26.51
CA MET A 638 -11.36 33.39 27.15
C MET A 638 -10.14 34.27 27.43
N LEU A 639 -9.84 35.27 26.56
CA LEU A 639 -8.77 36.23 26.79
C LEU A 639 -9.09 37.21 27.91
N ASN A 640 -10.38 37.57 28.14
CA ASN A 640 -10.81 38.50 29.18
C ASN A 640 -11.04 37.85 30.55
N GLU A 641 -11.18 36.53 30.62
CA GLU A 641 -11.33 35.79 31.89
C GLU A 641 -9.99 35.60 32.64
N ARG A 642 -8.91 36.20 32.14
CA ARG A 642 -7.56 36.27 32.75
C ARG A 642 -7.42 37.49 33.62
#